data_1975564a8d556c612c3040587e01c36c
#
_entry.id   1975564a8d556c612c3040587e01c36c
#
_cell.length_a   1.000
_cell.length_b   1.000
_cell.length_c   1.000
_cell.angle_alpha   90.00
_cell.angle_beta   90.00
_cell.angle_gamma   90.00
#
_symmetry.space_group_name_H-M   'P 1'
#
loop_
_entity.id
_entity.type
_entity.pdbx_description
1 polymer ?
#
loop_
_entity_poly.entity_id
_entity_poly.type
_entity_poly.pdbx_seq_one_letter_code
_entity_poly.pdbx_strand_id
1 'polypeptide(L)'
;MTEIMVSTDRLVKAEIFRQQLYSIAKDMGTIMIRTSGEPIISEAVDFSTFIADKNGEIITFSGYMTMHTGPAQAAIRYILQNYSEEEILPGDAFICNDPHTTAACHPPDVGIVKPIFYQNQLIAWSWAEGHVLDVGGMAPGGFTVGAHDAYSEALRFPGIKIVRKGKLVKDIVHLIKVNWRLPERNINEIRSFIAACNASENQIVDLINKYGVDEFHEYVELNKLLSEEAFRKRISQLPRKTYEGTEWAEHNGHVNDLFQIHCKLTVGEGHLTFDFNGTVAQTDGFINVSKGTAIGCALTPVMLALTQDIPFNEGILRAIEFILPEGTVVSAEMPAPTSMGHAETGMRISKLLTELISQAMMESDEEKTRSYAMACFHDAWPAGIFYGSDSEGKMFILADSNGGGAGGGAQTNQDGMDAAGCFTQLSNGLPDIEINELTFPVLYLWRQLNVNSGGPGKYRGGQGIDFAWIPWGVPGGHETVNTACWQVPPRGIMGGYPGGTSGYWVIKNSNVHQFMEEGKVPMYSELAGKKELLPAKHIGFPIHPDDVFVQFEGGGGGLGDPLKRDPEIVLQDWQDGYITKKMAKEAYGVVIDENGRIVEQGTQVLRINIKSNRLHKGLKPKKECLVNSNELTHIKSSGESLVIKEDIKGLRYVCCSGCEYPLADENSDWKEGAKVLKTEAPKALGKFGMWVKNREEAPFVFVDEYICPGCGSMLHIGTSIGEN
;
A
#
# COMPACT_ATOMS: atom_id res chain seq x y z
N MET A 1 9.57 31.95 11.56
CA MET A 1 8.21 31.45 11.94
C MET A 1 7.70 32.30 13.07
N THR A 2 6.54 32.94 12.92
CA THR A 2 5.89 33.68 13.99
C THR A 2 5.25 32.63 14.92
N GLU A 3 5.73 32.49 16.17
CA GLU A 3 5.10 31.64 17.16
C GLU A 3 3.62 32.05 17.28
N ILE A 4 2.72 31.09 17.07
CA ILE A 4 1.28 31.31 17.25
C ILE A 4 1.04 31.45 18.76
N MET A 5 1.00 32.68 19.26
CA MET A 5 0.69 32.97 20.67
C MET A 5 -0.80 32.72 20.90
N VAL A 6 -1.18 31.49 21.20
CA VAL A 6 -2.55 31.09 21.55
C VAL A 6 -2.61 30.75 23.05
N SER A 7 -3.63 31.18 23.73
CA SER A 7 -3.82 30.83 25.17
C SER A 7 -4.04 29.31 25.33
N THR A 8 -3.59 28.75 26.45
CA THR A 8 -3.78 27.33 26.77
C THR A 8 -5.25 26.92 26.74
N ASP A 9 -6.16 27.75 27.23
CA ASP A 9 -7.61 27.49 27.18
C ASP A 9 -8.11 27.34 25.73
N ARG A 10 -7.63 28.17 24.80
CA ARG A 10 -8.01 28.12 23.40
C ARG A 10 -7.43 26.87 22.71
N LEU A 11 -6.21 26.45 23.05
CA LEU A 11 -5.63 25.20 22.54
C LEU A 11 -6.41 23.96 22.98
N VAL A 12 -6.82 23.92 24.27
CA VAL A 12 -7.65 22.83 24.80
C VAL A 12 -9.01 22.77 24.08
N LYS A 13 -9.65 23.92 23.89
CA LYS A 13 -10.93 23.99 23.15
C LYS A 13 -10.78 23.57 21.70
N ALA A 14 -9.70 23.97 21.02
CA ALA A 14 -9.39 23.56 19.64
C ALA A 14 -9.19 22.05 19.53
N GLU A 15 -8.51 21.43 20.50
CA GLU A 15 -8.33 19.97 20.53
C GLU A 15 -9.66 19.23 20.78
N ILE A 16 -10.50 19.70 21.70
CA ILE A 16 -11.83 19.14 21.94
C ILE A 16 -12.68 19.24 20.65
N PHE A 17 -12.65 20.38 19.98
CA PHE A 17 -13.37 20.61 18.73
C PHE A 17 -12.86 19.66 17.62
N ARG A 18 -11.55 19.51 17.50
CA ARG A 18 -10.93 18.58 16.54
C ARG A 18 -11.38 17.13 16.76
N GLN A 19 -11.39 16.68 18.03
CA GLN A 19 -11.86 15.34 18.38
C GLN A 19 -13.34 15.13 18.04
N GLN A 20 -14.17 16.16 18.21
CA GLN A 20 -15.57 16.10 17.82
C GLN A 20 -15.73 15.95 16.29
N LEU A 21 -14.97 16.71 15.50
CA LEU A 21 -14.96 16.56 14.02
C LEU A 21 -14.46 15.18 13.59
N TYR A 22 -13.40 14.67 14.22
CA TYR A 22 -12.90 13.33 13.94
C TYR A 22 -13.94 12.24 14.27
N SER A 23 -14.64 12.40 15.41
CA SER A 23 -15.75 11.50 15.78
C SER A 23 -16.87 11.51 14.73
N ILE A 24 -17.23 12.68 14.20
CA ILE A 24 -18.24 12.78 13.13
C ILE A 24 -17.79 12.00 11.89
N ALA A 25 -16.54 12.15 11.47
CA ALA A 25 -16.02 11.39 10.31
C ALA A 25 -16.02 9.87 10.60
N LYS A 26 -15.70 9.43 11.82
CA LYS A 26 -15.79 8.02 12.24
C LYS A 26 -17.23 7.51 12.28
N ASP A 27 -18.17 8.31 12.74
CA ASP A 27 -19.61 7.96 12.75
C ASP A 27 -20.14 7.76 11.32
N MET A 28 -19.71 8.59 10.36
CA MET A 28 -20.02 8.39 8.96
C MET A 28 -19.60 6.98 8.50
N GLY A 29 -18.36 6.58 8.80
CA GLY A 29 -17.85 5.24 8.46
C GLY A 29 -18.64 4.13 9.16
N THR A 30 -19.00 4.32 10.43
CA THR A 30 -19.83 3.35 11.17
C THR A 30 -21.21 3.18 10.51
N ILE A 31 -21.79 4.26 10.00
CA ILE A 31 -23.06 4.20 9.26
C ILE A 31 -22.88 3.40 7.98
N MET A 32 -21.82 3.63 7.22
CA MET A 32 -21.52 2.88 6.00
C MET A 32 -21.41 1.37 6.30
N ILE A 33 -20.61 0.98 7.29
CA ILE A 33 -20.45 -0.43 7.70
C ILE A 33 -21.81 -1.07 8.06
N ARG A 34 -22.67 -0.36 8.79
CA ARG A 34 -23.95 -0.90 9.30
C ARG A 34 -25.07 -0.91 8.28
N THR A 35 -24.99 -0.09 7.24
CA THR A 35 -26.06 0.05 6.25
C THR A 35 -25.69 -0.48 4.88
N SER A 36 -24.42 -0.80 4.64
CA SER A 36 -23.94 -1.53 3.47
C SER A 36 -24.47 -2.96 3.47
N GLY A 37 -24.71 -3.49 2.27
CA GLY A 37 -25.04 -4.88 2.02
C GLY A 37 -23.87 -5.69 1.44
N GLU A 38 -22.68 -5.07 1.32
CA GLU A 38 -21.54 -5.65 0.64
C GLU A 38 -20.36 -5.89 1.59
N PRO A 39 -19.79 -7.12 1.63
CA PRO A 39 -18.64 -7.44 2.47
C PRO A 39 -17.41 -6.56 2.20
N ILE A 40 -17.24 -6.04 0.98
CA ILE A 40 -16.14 -5.13 0.67
C ILE A 40 -16.19 -3.83 1.49
N ILE A 41 -17.37 -3.36 1.83
CA ILE A 41 -17.58 -2.20 2.71
C ILE A 41 -17.68 -2.62 4.17
N SER A 42 -18.49 -3.65 4.49
CA SER A 42 -18.80 -4.00 5.88
C SER A 42 -17.70 -4.80 6.56
N GLU A 43 -16.94 -5.61 5.82
CA GLU A 43 -15.90 -6.51 6.35
C GLU A 43 -14.48 -6.03 5.98
N ALA A 44 -14.23 -5.78 4.68
CA ALA A 44 -12.92 -5.31 4.23
C ALA A 44 -12.69 -3.83 4.53
N VAL A 45 -13.73 -3.05 4.79
CA VAL A 45 -13.68 -1.63 5.15
C VAL A 45 -13.07 -0.77 4.03
N ASP A 46 -13.40 -1.12 2.76
CA ASP A 46 -12.87 -0.44 1.59
C ASP A 46 -13.66 0.83 1.25
N PHE A 47 -13.47 1.85 2.07
CA PHE A 47 -14.12 3.15 1.95
C PHE A 47 -13.37 4.24 2.73
N SER A 48 -13.79 5.49 2.51
CA SER A 48 -13.33 6.65 3.31
C SER A 48 -14.42 7.66 3.55
N THR A 49 -14.28 8.43 4.63
CA THR A 49 -15.15 9.56 4.95
C THR A 49 -14.31 10.77 5.34
N PHE A 50 -14.71 11.93 4.83
CA PHE A 50 -14.03 13.20 5.03
C PHE A 50 -15.01 14.31 5.36
N ILE A 51 -14.50 15.34 6.04
CA ILE A 51 -15.12 16.65 6.17
C ILE A 51 -14.12 17.65 5.61
N ALA A 52 -14.57 18.51 4.72
CA ALA A 52 -13.80 19.62 4.16
C ALA A 52 -14.48 20.94 4.43
N ASP A 53 -13.70 22.04 4.43
CA ASP A 53 -14.26 23.38 4.55
C ASP A 53 -14.99 23.79 3.27
N LYS A 54 -15.58 24.99 3.27
CA LYS A 54 -16.31 25.52 2.12
C LYS A 54 -15.49 25.63 0.84
N ASN A 55 -14.17 25.71 0.93
CA ASN A 55 -13.23 25.79 -0.19
C ASN A 55 -12.74 24.41 -0.68
N GLY A 56 -13.13 23.32 0.01
CA GLY A 56 -12.70 21.96 -0.29
C GLY A 56 -11.37 21.58 0.36
N GLU A 57 -10.87 22.34 1.34
CA GLU A 57 -9.71 21.97 2.13
C GLU A 57 -10.08 20.94 3.21
N ILE A 58 -9.32 19.86 3.32
CA ILE A 58 -9.62 18.78 4.29
C ILE A 58 -9.50 19.29 5.74
N ILE A 59 -10.59 19.18 6.50
CA ILE A 59 -10.63 19.47 7.94
C ILE A 59 -10.28 18.21 8.74
N THR A 60 -10.84 17.07 8.35
CA THR A 60 -10.63 15.79 9.04
C THR A 60 -10.89 14.60 8.13
N PHE A 61 -10.22 13.51 8.46
CA PHE A 61 -10.24 12.24 7.73
C PHE A 61 -10.44 11.08 8.70
N SER A 62 -11.30 10.14 8.36
CA SER A 62 -11.65 9.00 9.22
C SER A 62 -10.55 7.94 9.41
N GLY A 63 -9.50 7.94 8.55
CA GLY A 63 -8.38 7.01 8.67
C GLY A 63 -8.65 5.61 8.10
N TYR A 64 -9.62 5.41 7.21
CA TYR A 64 -9.85 4.13 6.56
C TYR A 64 -8.93 3.95 5.35
N MET A 65 -9.27 4.47 4.19
CA MET A 65 -8.49 4.35 2.96
C MET A 65 -7.72 5.66 2.69
N THR A 66 -6.40 5.67 2.85
CA THR A 66 -5.59 6.90 2.73
C THR A 66 -5.47 7.41 1.31
N MET A 67 -5.51 6.52 0.30
CA MET A 67 -5.41 6.92 -1.11
C MET A 67 -6.57 7.83 -1.56
N HIS A 68 -7.72 7.79 -0.88
CA HIS A 68 -8.86 8.67 -1.16
C HIS A 68 -8.64 10.14 -0.74
N THR A 69 -7.54 10.48 -0.05
CA THR A 69 -7.27 11.86 0.37
C THR A 69 -7.06 12.82 -0.79
N GLY A 70 -6.44 12.38 -1.87
CA GLY A 70 -6.29 13.19 -3.09
C GLY A 70 -7.60 13.33 -3.89
N PRO A 71 -8.34 12.25 -4.18
CA PRO A 71 -9.66 12.28 -4.79
C PRO A 71 -10.66 13.19 -4.08
N ALA A 72 -10.73 13.14 -2.75
CA ALA A 72 -11.69 13.94 -1.98
C ALA A 72 -11.60 15.45 -2.29
N GLN A 73 -10.39 15.99 -2.34
CA GLN A 73 -10.18 17.41 -2.70
C GLN A 73 -10.51 17.69 -4.17
N ALA A 74 -10.07 16.81 -5.06
CA ALA A 74 -10.23 17.00 -6.49
C ALA A 74 -11.70 17.10 -6.89
N ALA A 75 -12.56 16.24 -6.32
CA ALA A 75 -13.97 16.24 -6.64
C ALA A 75 -14.72 17.46 -6.08
N ILE A 76 -14.42 17.89 -4.84
CA ILE A 76 -15.04 19.12 -4.32
C ILE A 76 -14.63 20.32 -5.16
N ARG A 77 -13.34 20.43 -5.50
CA ARG A 77 -12.84 21.51 -6.38
C ARG A 77 -13.47 21.48 -7.76
N TYR A 78 -13.64 20.28 -8.34
CA TYR A 78 -14.32 20.13 -9.63
C TYR A 78 -15.77 20.63 -9.55
N ILE A 79 -16.52 20.30 -8.48
CA ILE A 79 -17.88 20.77 -8.26
C ILE A 79 -17.91 22.31 -8.15
N LEU A 80 -17.02 22.89 -7.33
CA LEU A 80 -16.93 24.34 -7.16
C LEU A 80 -16.54 25.10 -8.43
N GLN A 81 -15.83 24.45 -9.36
CA GLN A 81 -15.47 25.03 -10.67
C GLN A 81 -16.59 24.96 -11.70
N ASN A 82 -17.48 23.96 -11.60
CA ASN A 82 -18.50 23.67 -12.61
C ASN A 82 -19.92 24.07 -12.22
N TYR A 83 -20.16 24.40 -10.95
CA TYR A 83 -21.45 24.87 -10.44
C TYR A 83 -21.29 26.22 -9.75
N SER A 84 -22.19 27.16 -10.06
CA SER A 84 -22.26 28.43 -9.33
C SER A 84 -22.83 28.22 -7.92
N GLU A 85 -22.60 29.18 -7.01
CA GLU A 85 -23.16 29.13 -5.65
C GLU A 85 -24.69 29.01 -5.66
N GLU A 86 -25.39 29.63 -6.63
CA GLU A 86 -26.84 29.57 -6.77
C GLU A 86 -27.33 28.20 -7.26
N GLU A 87 -26.47 27.41 -7.88
CA GLU A 87 -26.77 26.07 -8.33
C GLU A 87 -26.55 25.02 -7.24
N ILE A 88 -25.71 25.29 -6.22
CA ILE A 88 -25.46 24.39 -5.09
C ILE A 88 -26.46 24.73 -3.98
N LEU A 89 -27.41 23.83 -3.72
CA LEU A 89 -28.54 24.10 -2.82
C LEU A 89 -28.55 23.15 -1.61
N PRO A 90 -29.15 23.60 -0.48
CA PRO A 90 -29.38 22.72 0.67
C PRO A 90 -30.12 21.45 0.27
N GLY A 91 -29.62 20.29 0.73
CA GLY A 91 -30.18 19.00 0.44
C GLY A 91 -29.76 18.39 -0.93
N ASP A 92 -28.86 19.04 -1.67
CA ASP A 92 -28.23 18.43 -2.85
C ASP A 92 -27.11 17.46 -2.42
N ALA A 93 -26.80 16.48 -3.28
CA ALA A 93 -25.60 15.67 -3.20
C ALA A 93 -25.15 15.28 -4.61
N PHE A 94 -23.85 15.14 -4.78
CA PHE A 94 -23.20 14.86 -6.06
C PHE A 94 -22.60 13.46 -6.04
N ILE A 95 -22.68 12.74 -7.17
CA ILE A 95 -22.00 11.46 -7.38
C ILE A 95 -20.77 11.65 -8.26
N CYS A 96 -19.68 11.02 -7.88
CA CYS A 96 -18.37 11.07 -8.53
C CYS A 96 -17.80 9.67 -8.64
N ASN A 97 -17.24 9.29 -9.78
CA ASN A 97 -16.41 8.10 -9.95
C ASN A 97 -15.51 8.19 -11.18
N ASP A 98 -15.26 9.40 -11.68
CA ASP A 98 -14.43 9.60 -12.86
C ASP A 98 -12.97 9.95 -12.45
N PRO A 99 -12.00 9.06 -12.70
CA PRO A 99 -10.59 9.29 -12.36
C PRO A 99 -9.99 10.55 -13.01
N HIS A 100 -10.45 10.91 -14.21
CA HIS A 100 -9.88 12.02 -14.97
C HIS A 100 -10.43 13.41 -14.58
N THR A 101 -11.65 13.48 -14.03
CA THR A 101 -12.25 14.76 -13.63
C THR A 101 -12.31 14.95 -12.12
N THR A 102 -12.71 13.93 -11.38
CA THR A 102 -12.87 13.97 -9.94
C THR A 102 -11.80 13.17 -9.19
N ALA A 103 -10.82 12.64 -9.95
CA ALA A 103 -9.67 11.91 -9.46
C ALA A 103 -10.00 10.68 -8.60
N ALA A 104 -11.18 10.06 -8.79
CA ALA A 104 -11.47 8.75 -8.17
C ALA A 104 -10.30 7.80 -8.40
N CYS A 105 -9.99 6.94 -7.44
CA CYS A 105 -8.85 6.04 -7.56
C CYS A 105 -8.99 5.09 -8.75
N HIS A 106 -10.20 4.60 -8.93
CA HIS A 106 -10.64 3.90 -10.13
C HIS A 106 -12.18 4.00 -10.24
N PRO A 107 -12.78 3.64 -11.38
CA PRO A 107 -14.22 3.85 -11.53
C PRO A 107 -15.15 3.17 -10.52
N PRO A 108 -14.82 1.97 -9.94
CA PRO A 108 -15.62 1.39 -8.85
C PRO A 108 -15.63 2.17 -7.54
N ASP A 109 -14.68 3.07 -7.29
CA ASP A 109 -14.70 3.96 -6.13
C ASP A 109 -15.71 5.08 -6.38
N VAL A 110 -16.89 4.90 -5.84
CA VAL A 110 -18.01 5.83 -6.00
C VAL A 110 -18.07 6.76 -4.80
N GLY A 111 -17.87 8.05 -5.06
CA GLY A 111 -17.93 9.09 -4.05
C GLY A 111 -19.27 9.82 -4.04
N ILE A 112 -19.79 10.11 -2.86
CA ILE A 112 -20.90 11.03 -2.63
C ILE A 112 -20.38 12.29 -1.93
N VAL A 113 -20.51 13.42 -2.58
CA VAL A 113 -20.13 14.75 -2.06
C VAL A 113 -21.36 15.52 -1.71
N LYS A 114 -21.49 15.97 -0.47
CA LYS A 114 -22.65 16.71 0.00
C LYS A 114 -22.26 18.04 0.61
N PRO A 115 -22.83 19.18 0.12
CA PRO A 115 -22.64 20.49 0.74
C PRO A 115 -23.43 20.57 2.07
N ILE A 116 -22.79 21.14 3.06
CA ILE A 116 -23.37 21.39 4.40
C ILE A 116 -23.69 22.86 4.53
N PHE A 117 -24.96 23.15 4.76
CA PHE A 117 -25.45 24.52 4.89
C PHE A 117 -25.88 24.85 6.32
N TYR A 118 -25.59 26.08 6.74
CA TYR A 118 -26.14 26.66 7.94
C TYR A 118 -26.74 28.04 7.61
N GLN A 119 -28.02 28.25 7.91
CA GLN A 119 -28.76 29.50 7.58
C GLN A 119 -28.60 29.95 6.12
N ASN A 120 -28.68 28.99 5.19
CA ASN A 120 -28.47 29.15 3.74
C ASN A 120 -27.05 29.57 3.30
N GLN A 121 -26.05 29.51 4.16
CA GLN A 121 -24.66 29.69 3.81
C GLN A 121 -23.96 28.33 3.72
N LEU A 122 -23.17 28.10 2.68
CA LEU A 122 -22.30 26.95 2.55
C LEU A 122 -21.17 27.06 3.57
N ILE A 123 -21.08 26.10 4.50
CA ILE A 123 -20.09 26.10 5.59
C ILE A 123 -19.01 25.05 5.37
N ALA A 124 -19.39 23.87 4.90
CA ALA A 124 -18.51 22.73 4.78
C ALA A 124 -19.01 21.74 3.73
N TRP A 125 -18.23 20.72 3.47
CA TRP A 125 -18.58 19.57 2.65
C TRP A 125 -18.36 18.28 3.42
N SER A 126 -19.23 17.30 3.23
CA SER A 126 -18.97 15.91 3.59
C SER A 126 -18.77 15.06 2.36
N TRP A 127 -17.89 14.08 2.48
CA TRP A 127 -17.57 13.11 1.47
C TRP A 127 -17.63 11.71 2.07
N ALA A 128 -18.30 10.81 1.35
CA ALA A 128 -18.29 9.38 1.62
C ALA A 128 -17.99 8.67 0.29
N GLU A 129 -16.95 7.89 0.22
CA GLU A 129 -16.49 7.17 -0.97
C GLU A 129 -16.22 5.73 -0.61
N GLY A 130 -16.58 4.78 -1.46
CA GLY A 130 -16.30 3.38 -1.26
C GLY A 130 -16.43 2.57 -2.54
N HIS A 131 -15.77 1.40 -2.54
CA HIS A 131 -15.77 0.48 -3.65
C HIS A 131 -17.13 -0.19 -3.82
N VAL A 132 -17.77 -0.03 -4.99
CA VAL A 132 -19.00 -0.74 -5.36
C VAL A 132 -18.65 -1.90 -6.30
N LEU A 133 -19.43 -2.99 -6.24
CA LEU A 133 -19.07 -4.24 -6.92
C LEU A 133 -18.97 -4.17 -8.43
N ASP A 134 -19.74 -3.29 -9.09
CA ASP A 134 -19.73 -3.20 -10.56
C ASP A 134 -20.29 -1.86 -11.04
N VAL A 135 -19.55 -1.21 -11.92
CA VAL A 135 -19.91 0.10 -12.50
C VAL A 135 -20.12 0.03 -14.02
N GLY A 136 -20.39 -1.15 -14.55
CA GLY A 136 -20.51 -1.41 -15.97
C GLY A 136 -19.16 -1.63 -16.65
N GLY A 137 -19.04 -1.16 -17.88
CA GLY A 137 -17.82 -1.36 -18.67
C GLY A 137 -17.69 -2.78 -19.25
N MET A 138 -16.51 -3.08 -19.80
CA MET A 138 -16.28 -4.31 -20.55
C MET A 138 -16.09 -5.56 -19.67
N ALA A 139 -15.71 -5.42 -18.40
CA ALA A 139 -15.47 -6.53 -17.48
C ALA A 139 -16.33 -6.45 -16.23
N PRO A 140 -16.88 -7.58 -15.72
CA PRO A 140 -17.51 -7.63 -14.41
C PRO A 140 -16.52 -7.30 -13.29
N GLY A 141 -17.00 -6.58 -12.24
CA GLY A 141 -16.19 -6.22 -11.08
C GLY A 141 -15.29 -5.00 -11.27
N GLY A 142 -15.38 -4.33 -12.44
CA GLY A 142 -14.74 -3.03 -12.66
C GLY A 142 -13.21 -3.03 -12.87
N PHE A 143 -12.55 -4.20 -12.81
CA PHE A 143 -11.14 -4.34 -13.17
C PHE A 143 -11.03 -4.77 -14.64
N THR A 144 -10.76 -3.82 -15.52
CA THR A 144 -10.88 -4.00 -16.96
C THR A 144 -9.55 -4.35 -17.63
N VAL A 145 -8.99 -5.51 -17.25
CA VAL A 145 -7.84 -6.08 -17.95
C VAL A 145 -8.15 -6.13 -19.45
N GLY A 146 -7.35 -5.55 -20.29
CA GLY A 146 -7.60 -5.50 -21.74
C GLY A 146 -8.32 -4.22 -22.21
N ALA A 147 -8.65 -3.28 -21.32
CA ALA A 147 -9.07 -1.95 -21.74
C ALA A 147 -7.90 -1.18 -22.36
N HIS A 148 -8.16 -0.54 -23.51
CA HIS A 148 -7.21 0.34 -24.19
C HIS A 148 -7.54 1.82 -23.96
N ASP A 149 -8.70 2.10 -23.38
CA ASP A 149 -9.17 3.45 -23.08
C ASP A 149 -10.15 3.46 -21.90
N ALA A 150 -10.30 4.63 -21.29
CA ALA A 150 -11.20 4.85 -20.16
C ALA A 150 -12.70 4.74 -20.53
N TYR A 151 -13.07 4.82 -21.82
CA TYR A 151 -14.46 4.72 -22.24
C TYR A 151 -14.99 3.29 -22.10
N SER A 152 -14.13 2.30 -22.20
CA SER A 152 -14.48 0.88 -22.05
C SER A 152 -14.50 0.42 -20.58
N GLU A 153 -14.00 1.24 -19.63
CA GLU A 153 -13.85 0.83 -18.23
C GLU A 153 -15.16 0.91 -17.43
N ALA A 154 -15.97 1.95 -17.61
CA ALA A 154 -17.15 2.17 -16.78
C ALA A 154 -18.09 3.25 -17.32
N LEU A 155 -19.33 3.28 -16.75
CA LEU A 155 -20.13 4.49 -16.75
C LEU A 155 -19.57 5.45 -15.69
N ARG A 156 -19.04 6.60 -16.13
CA ARG A 156 -18.35 7.58 -15.28
C ARG A 156 -19.25 8.78 -14.94
N PHE A 157 -19.20 9.20 -13.68
CA PHE A 157 -19.92 10.38 -13.17
C PHE A 157 -18.91 11.47 -12.75
N PRO A 158 -18.87 12.61 -13.45
CA PRO A 158 -17.91 13.67 -13.19
C PRO A 158 -18.40 14.70 -12.15
N GLY A 159 -19.03 14.28 -11.05
CA GLY A 159 -19.56 15.20 -10.05
C GLY A 159 -20.93 15.80 -10.43
N ILE A 160 -21.90 14.95 -10.75
CA ILE A 160 -23.27 15.39 -11.08
C ILE A 160 -24.22 15.14 -9.91
N LYS A 161 -25.33 15.91 -9.86
CA LYS A 161 -26.32 15.78 -8.76
C LYS A 161 -27.07 14.47 -8.82
N ILE A 162 -26.80 13.57 -7.89
CA ILE A 162 -27.60 12.34 -7.63
C ILE A 162 -28.79 12.62 -6.70
N VAL A 163 -28.68 13.64 -5.83
CA VAL A 163 -29.77 14.12 -4.99
C VAL A 163 -30.00 15.60 -5.29
N ARG A 164 -31.27 15.98 -5.47
CA ARG A 164 -31.70 17.38 -5.56
C ARG A 164 -32.74 17.66 -4.48
N LYS A 165 -32.44 18.64 -3.60
CA LYS A 165 -33.35 19.06 -2.52
C LYS A 165 -33.88 17.86 -1.71
N GLY A 166 -33.00 16.95 -1.31
CA GLY A 166 -33.30 15.76 -0.50
C GLY A 166 -33.95 14.59 -1.26
N LYS A 167 -34.09 14.65 -2.59
CA LYS A 167 -34.69 13.58 -3.39
C LYS A 167 -33.74 13.04 -4.44
N LEU A 168 -33.66 11.71 -4.56
CA LEU A 168 -32.90 11.05 -5.61
C LEU A 168 -33.37 11.48 -7.00
N VAL A 169 -32.46 11.79 -7.88
CA VAL A 169 -32.69 12.13 -9.28
C VAL A 169 -33.02 10.85 -10.06
N LYS A 170 -34.29 10.67 -10.44
CA LYS A 170 -34.76 9.43 -11.06
C LYS A 170 -33.98 9.07 -12.33
N ASP A 171 -33.65 10.06 -13.15
CA ASP A 171 -32.97 9.82 -14.43
C ASP A 171 -31.58 9.24 -14.22
N ILE A 172 -30.85 9.71 -13.19
CA ILE A 172 -29.54 9.15 -12.83
C ILE A 172 -29.67 7.73 -12.28
N VAL A 173 -30.69 7.48 -11.45
CA VAL A 173 -30.98 6.12 -10.97
C VAL A 173 -31.30 5.17 -12.11
N HIS A 174 -32.10 5.63 -13.11
CA HIS A 174 -32.38 4.83 -14.31
C HIS A 174 -31.11 4.58 -15.15
N LEU A 175 -30.26 5.57 -15.29
CA LEU A 175 -29.00 5.43 -16.02
C LEU A 175 -28.10 4.36 -15.35
N ILE A 176 -28.00 4.36 -14.03
CA ILE A 176 -27.31 3.33 -13.25
C ILE A 176 -27.93 1.95 -13.51
N LYS A 177 -29.28 1.84 -13.45
CA LYS A 177 -29.99 0.56 -13.61
C LYS A 177 -29.75 -0.13 -14.95
N VAL A 178 -29.52 0.63 -16.01
CA VAL A 178 -29.33 0.06 -17.35
C VAL A 178 -27.86 -0.17 -17.72
N ASN A 179 -26.92 0.40 -16.95
CA ASN A 179 -25.49 0.31 -17.27
C ASN A 179 -24.70 -0.56 -16.28
N TRP A 180 -25.11 -0.66 -15.01
CA TRP A 180 -24.41 -1.45 -13.99
C TRP A 180 -25.03 -2.84 -13.84
N ARG A 181 -24.20 -3.88 -13.66
CA ARG A 181 -24.68 -5.29 -13.67
C ARG A 181 -25.45 -5.68 -12.40
N LEU A 182 -25.14 -5.09 -11.25
CA LEU A 182 -25.77 -5.35 -9.94
C LEU A 182 -26.46 -4.09 -9.40
N PRO A 183 -27.40 -3.46 -10.16
CA PRO A 183 -27.83 -2.09 -9.91
C PRO A 183 -28.54 -1.90 -8.56
N GLU A 184 -29.31 -2.87 -8.09
CA GLU A 184 -30.04 -2.74 -6.82
C GLU A 184 -29.06 -2.78 -5.62
N ARG A 185 -28.02 -3.64 -5.69
CA ARG A 185 -26.96 -3.71 -4.67
C ARG A 185 -26.19 -2.39 -4.64
N ASN A 186 -25.70 -1.93 -5.77
CA ASN A 186 -24.93 -0.69 -5.89
C ASN A 186 -25.74 0.58 -5.51
N ILE A 187 -27.02 0.64 -5.85
CA ILE A 187 -27.89 1.74 -5.40
C ILE A 187 -28.09 1.72 -3.88
N ASN A 188 -28.09 0.54 -3.25
CA ASN A 188 -28.11 0.43 -1.81
C ASN A 188 -26.84 1.02 -1.18
N GLU A 189 -25.65 0.74 -1.75
CA GLU A 189 -24.40 1.33 -1.32
C GLU A 189 -24.42 2.87 -1.46
N ILE A 190 -24.87 3.40 -2.60
CA ILE A 190 -25.04 4.85 -2.79
C ILE A 190 -25.95 5.46 -1.71
N ARG A 191 -27.04 4.78 -1.35
CA ARG A 191 -27.93 5.23 -0.26
C ARG A 191 -27.24 5.21 1.11
N SER A 192 -26.41 4.22 1.37
CA SER A 192 -25.58 4.12 2.58
C SER A 192 -24.65 5.33 2.67
N PHE A 193 -23.96 5.67 1.57
CA PHE A 193 -23.04 6.82 1.52
C PHE A 193 -23.80 8.16 1.69
N ILE A 194 -24.97 8.31 1.08
CA ILE A 194 -25.84 9.48 1.29
C ILE A 194 -26.29 9.57 2.75
N ALA A 195 -26.63 8.44 3.39
CA ALA A 195 -27.03 8.43 4.81
C ALA A 195 -25.88 8.86 5.73
N ALA A 196 -24.64 8.43 5.46
CA ALA A 196 -23.45 8.88 6.17
C ALA A 196 -23.24 10.39 6.04
N CYS A 197 -23.37 10.94 4.84
CA CYS A 197 -23.28 12.38 4.59
C CYS A 197 -24.41 13.17 5.27
N ASN A 198 -25.65 12.64 5.31
CA ASN A 198 -26.76 13.28 6.01
C ASN A 198 -26.54 13.33 7.52
N ALA A 199 -25.98 12.27 8.10
CA ALA A 199 -25.69 12.23 9.53
C ALA A 199 -24.59 13.25 9.90
N SER A 200 -23.54 13.37 9.08
CA SER A 200 -22.49 14.37 9.31
C SER A 200 -23.01 15.80 9.21
N GLU A 201 -23.90 16.11 8.25
CA GLU A 201 -24.54 17.43 8.14
C GLU A 201 -25.24 17.80 9.44
N ASN A 202 -26.08 16.92 10.02
CA ASN A 202 -26.78 17.16 11.26
C ASN A 202 -25.81 17.43 12.42
N GLN A 203 -24.78 16.59 12.58
CA GLN A 203 -23.78 16.73 13.66
C GLN A 203 -22.93 18.01 13.52
N ILE A 204 -22.58 18.42 12.29
CA ILE A 204 -21.86 19.68 12.07
C ILE A 204 -22.76 20.89 12.37
N VAL A 205 -24.04 20.85 12.00
CA VAL A 205 -25.00 21.90 12.36
C VAL A 205 -25.13 22.00 13.89
N ASP A 206 -25.14 20.87 14.61
CA ASP A 206 -25.16 20.86 16.07
C ASP A 206 -23.87 21.46 16.66
N LEU A 207 -22.69 21.20 16.07
CA LEU A 207 -21.44 21.86 16.47
C LEU A 207 -21.52 23.39 16.27
N ILE A 208 -22.04 23.82 15.13
CA ILE A 208 -22.18 25.25 14.82
C ILE A 208 -23.17 25.91 15.79
N ASN A 209 -24.28 25.25 16.15
CA ASN A 209 -25.21 25.74 17.15
C ASN A 209 -24.57 25.87 18.54
N LYS A 210 -23.60 25.02 18.85
CA LYS A 210 -22.89 25.03 20.15
C LYS A 210 -21.80 26.09 20.21
N TYR A 211 -21.01 26.27 19.16
CA TYR A 211 -19.83 27.13 19.15
C TYR A 211 -20.07 28.48 18.46
N GLY A 212 -21.05 28.58 17.56
CA GLY A 212 -21.21 29.70 16.63
C GLY A 212 -20.40 29.50 15.35
N VAL A 213 -20.82 30.16 14.26
CA VAL A 213 -20.20 30.06 12.93
C VAL A 213 -18.76 30.58 12.95
N ASP A 214 -18.53 31.71 13.60
CA ASP A 214 -17.22 32.36 13.63
C ASP A 214 -16.19 31.49 14.39
N GLU A 215 -16.56 30.99 15.57
CA GLU A 215 -15.68 30.10 16.35
C GLU A 215 -15.45 28.76 15.57
N PHE A 216 -16.45 28.25 14.87
CA PHE A 216 -16.28 27.05 14.03
C PHE A 216 -15.16 27.27 13.00
N HIS A 217 -15.21 28.34 12.25
CA HIS A 217 -14.18 28.66 11.24
C HIS A 217 -12.81 28.91 11.88
N GLU A 218 -12.79 29.64 13.02
CA GLU A 218 -11.54 29.88 13.75
C GLU A 218 -10.86 28.59 14.23
N TYR A 219 -11.63 27.64 14.81
CA TYR A 219 -11.05 26.37 15.27
C TYR A 219 -10.64 25.46 14.11
N VAL A 220 -11.37 25.47 12.99
CA VAL A 220 -10.97 24.75 11.77
C VAL A 220 -9.60 25.24 11.30
N GLU A 221 -9.43 26.55 11.13
CA GLU A 221 -8.16 27.10 10.65
C GLU A 221 -7.03 26.95 11.68
N LEU A 222 -7.31 27.14 12.99
CA LEU A 222 -6.33 26.91 14.05
C LEU A 222 -5.81 25.46 14.03
N ASN A 223 -6.67 24.47 13.86
CA ASN A 223 -6.26 23.06 13.79
C ASN A 223 -5.42 22.76 12.55
N LYS A 224 -5.71 23.38 11.39
CA LYS A 224 -4.85 23.28 10.20
C LYS A 224 -3.46 23.87 10.48
N LEU A 225 -3.40 25.07 11.06
CA LEU A 225 -2.13 25.73 11.40
C LEU A 225 -1.30 24.93 12.42
N LEU A 226 -1.94 24.35 13.45
CA LEU A 226 -1.24 23.51 14.42
C LEU A 226 -0.66 22.23 13.79
N SER A 227 -1.40 21.60 12.90
CA SER A 227 -0.91 20.42 12.16
C SER A 227 0.23 20.82 11.22
N GLU A 228 0.13 21.94 10.52
CA GLU A 228 1.19 22.46 9.64
C GLU A 228 2.48 22.74 10.42
N GLU A 229 2.39 23.46 11.54
CA GLU A 229 3.54 23.79 12.37
C GLU A 229 4.23 22.52 12.92
N ALA A 230 3.43 21.59 13.46
CA ALA A 230 3.94 20.33 13.99
C ALA A 230 4.64 19.50 12.90
N PHE A 231 4.08 19.46 11.72
CA PHE A 231 4.66 18.70 10.59
C PHE A 231 5.94 19.38 10.05
N ARG A 232 5.94 20.71 9.88
CA ARG A 232 7.16 21.45 9.49
C ARG A 232 8.30 21.22 10.48
N LYS A 233 7.98 21.19 11.78
CA LYS A 233 8.93 20.86 12.85
C LYS A 233 9.45 19.41 12.70
N ARG A 234 8.58 18.44 12.37
CA ARG A 234 8.98 17.06 12.12
C ARG A 234 9.92 16.97 10.90
N ILE A 235 9.61 17.65 9.80
CA ILE A 235 10.45 17.69 8.61
C ILE A 235 11.83 18.26 8.95
N SER A 236 11.92 19.28 9.80
CA SER A 236 13.20 19.89 10.18
C SER A 236 14.15 18.96 10.96
N GLN A 237 13.67 17.82 11.44
CA GLN A 237 14.48 16.76 12.07
C GLN A 237 15.15 15.84 11.03
N LEU A 238 14.75 15.91 9.77
CA LEU A 238 15.36 15.17 8.67
C LEU A 238 16.56 15.93 8.08
N PRO A 239 17.59 15.25 7.56
CA PRO A 239 18.68 15.90 6.85
C PRO A 239 18.20 16.65 5.62
N ARG A 240 18.65 17.90 5.44
CA ARG A 240 18.37 18.70 4.23
C ARG A 240 19.15 18.13 3.05
N LYS A 241 18.55 17.24 2.29
CA LYS A 241 19.19 16.45 1.23
C LYS A 241 18.13 15.98 0.24
N THR A 242 18.56 15.57 -0.92
CA THR A 242 17.71 14.90 -1.92
C THR A 242 17.99 13.40 -1.89
N TYR A 243 16.92 12.61 -1.86
CA TYR A 243 16.91 11.16 -1.97
C TYR A 243 16.24 10.80 -3.28
N GLU A 244 16.78 9.84 -4.01
CA GLU A 244 16.31 9.48 -5.34
C GLU A 244 16.13 7.97 -5.45
N GLY A 245 15.08 7.54 -6.10
CA GLY A 245 14.78 6.12 -6.27
C GLY A 245 13.87 5.83 -7.45
N THR A 246 13.76 4.55 -7.73
CA THR A 246 12.94 4.03 -8.84
C THR A 246 12.20 2.77 -8.40
N GLU A 247 10.95 2.65 -8.82
CA GLU A 247 10.11 1.46 -8.65
C GLU A 247 9.47 1.12 -9.98
N TRP A 248 8.88 -0.05 -10.13
CA TRP A 248 8.31 -0.52 -11.39
C TRP A 248 6.91 -1.08 -11.20
N ALA A 249 5.95 -0.55 -11.96
CA ALA A 249 4.68 -1.20 -12.18
C ALA A 249 4.88 -2.34 -13.19
N GLU A 250 4.11 -3.41 -13.02
CA GLU A 250 4.29 -4.66 -13.75
C GLU A 250 3.08 -4.96 -14.63
N HIS A 251 3.32 -5.30 -15.89
CA HIS A 251 2.27 -5.79 -16.81
C HIS A 251 1.04 -4.87 -16.91
N ASN A 252 0.90 -4.13 -18.01
CA ASN A 252 -0.17 -3.14 -18.15
C ASN A 252 -1.56 -3.72 -18.52
N GLY A 253 -1.69 -5.04 -18.56
CA GLY A 253 -2.89 -5.75 -19.05
C GLY A 253 -2.70 -6.33 -20.46
N HIS A 254 -1.82 -5.78 -21.28
CA HIS A 254 -1.54 -6.20 -22.65
C HIS A 254 -0.16 -6.82 -22.81
N VAL A 255 0.85 -6.19 -22.19
CA VAL A 255 2.25 -6.62 -22.28
C VAL A 255 2.85 -6.83 -20.90
N ASN A 256 3.64 -7.91 -20.76
CA ASN A 256 4.39 -8.21 -19.55
C ASN A 256 5.71 -7.45 -19.56
N ASP A 257 5.64 -6.12 -19.32
CA ASP A 257 6.81 -5.24 -19.23
C ASP A 257 6.88 -4.57 -17.86
N LEU A 258 7.96 -3.85 -17.60
CA LEU A 258 8.22 -3.10 -16.37
C LEU A 258 8.16 -1.60 -16.67
N PHE A 259 7.21 -0.92 -16.04
CA PHE A 259 6.93 0.50 -16.24
C PHE A 259 7.55 1.31 -15.11
N GLN A 260 8.58 2.09 -15.45
CA GLN A 260 9.39 2.82 -14.48
C GLN A 260 8.61 3.97 -13.84
N ILE A 261 8.64 4.02 -12.51
CA ILE A 261 8.22 5.14 -11.68
C ILE A 261 9.46 5.70 -10.99
N HIS A 262 9.76 6.96 -11.23
CA HIS A 262 10.91 7.64 -10.65
C HIS A 262 10.45 8.72 -9.67
N CYS A 263 11.20 8.93 -8.58
CA CYS A 263 10.94 10.03 -7.66
C CYS A 263 12.21 10.56 -7.02
N LYS A 264 12.28 11.89 -6.90
CA LYS A 264 13.24 12.62 -6.07
C LYS A 264 12.49 13.24 -4.89
N LEU A 265 12.81 12.78 -3.68
CA LEU A 265 12.39 13.41 -2.44
C LEU A 265 13.42 14.45 -2.04
N THR A 266 13.06 15.73 -2.07
CA THR A 266 13.89 16.83 -1.55
C THR A 266 13.36 17.27 -0.20
N VAL A 267 14.20 17.15 0.84
CA VAL A 267 13.94 17.68 2.19
C VAL A 267 14.46 19.09 2.28
N GLY A 268 13.53 20.06 2.32
CA GLY A 268 13.81 21.49 2.45
C GLY A 268 13.68 22.00 3.89
N GLU A 269 13.62 23.31 4.07
CA GLU A 269 13.41 23.94 5.36
C GLU A 269 11.92 23.86 5.78
N GLY A 270 11.55 22.77 6.45
CA GLY A 270 10.18 22.53 6.90
C GLY A 270 9.21 22.24 5.75
N HIS A 271 9.68 21.76 4.61
CA HIS A 271 8.84 21.27 3.52
C HIS A 271 9.47 20.08 2.79
N LEU A 272 8.63 19.29 2.14
CA LEU A 272 9.02 18.16 1.30
C LEU A 272 8.58 18.43 -0.15
N THR A 273 9.46 18.12 -1.11
CA THR A 273 9.09 18.09 -2.53
C THR A 273 9.26 16.67 -3.05
N PHE A 274 8.18 16.12 -3.61
CA PHE A 274 8.19 14.84 -4.33
C PHE A 274 8.12 15.14 -5.83
N ASP A 275 9.25 14.95 -6.51
CA ASP A 275 9.40 15.21 -7.96
C ASP A 275 9.45 13.89 -8.72
N PHE A 276 8.42 13.61 -9.51
CA PHE A 276 8.26 12.41 -10.32
C PHE A 276 8.76 12.54 -11.77
N ASN A 277 9.50 13.59 -12.10
CA ASN A 277 10.15 13.71 -13.40
C ASN A 277 11.09 12.51 -13.65
N GLY A 278 11.03 11.95 -14.87
CA GLY A 278 11.75 10.72 -15.22
C GLY A 278 10.87 9.45 -15.14
N THR A 279 9.61 9.58 -14.73
CA THR A 279 8.60 8.50 -14.83
C THR A 279 8.19 8.29 -16.29
N VAL A 280 7.91 7.03 -16.68
CA VAL A 280 7.50 6.70 -18.05
C VAL A 280 6.17 7.34 -18.43
N ALA A 281 5.95 7.53 -19.73
CA ALA A 281 4.68 7.99 -20.29
C ALA A 281 3.53 7.04 -19.89
N GLN A 282 2.31 7.58 -19.88
CA GLN A 282 1.10 6.77 -19.71
C GLN A 282 1.02 5.65 -20.74
N THR A 283 0.45 4.53 -20.36
CA THR A 283 0.29 3.33 -21.21
C THR A 283 -1.15 3.21 -21.71
N ASP A 284 -1.34 2.48 -22.77
CA ASP A 284 -2.65 2.05 -23.28
C ASP A 284 -3.32 0.95 -22.43
N GLY A 285 -2.68 0.53 -21.34
CA GLY A 285 -3.21 -0.44 -20.38
C GLY A 285 -3.71 0.21 -19.09
N PHE A 286 -4.45 -0.52 -18.31
CA PHE A 286 -5.28 -0.07 -17.18
C PHE A 286 -4.54 0.27 -15.87
N ILE A 287 -3.20 0.37 -15.90
CA ILE A 287 -2.35 0.61 -14.72
C ILE A 287 -2.05 2.10 -14.43
N ASN A 288 -2.55 3.02 -15.25
CA ASN A 288 -2.33 4.46 -15.04
C ASN A 288 -3.11 4.98 -13.83
N VAL A 289 -2.60 6.02 -13.18
CA VAL A 289 -3.34 6.70 -12.10
C VAL A 289 -3.62 8.17 -12.44
N SER A 290 -4.70 8.69 -11.87
CA SER A 290 -4.98 10.12 -11.86
C SER A 290 -4.00 10.85 -10.94
N LYS A 291 -3.84 12.16 -11.16
CA LYS A 291 -3.03 13.02 -10.30
C LYS A 291 -3.47 12.96 -8.82
N GLY A 292 -4.79 12.93 -8.55
CA GLY A 292 -5.30 12.84 -7.20
C GLY A 292 -4.98 11.50 -6.53
N THR A 293 -5.13 10.40 -7.26
CA THR A 293 -4.75 9.06 -6.77
C THR A 293 -3.24 8.98 -6.45
N ALA A 294 -2.39 9.52 -7.32
CA ALA A 294 -0.95 9.57 -7.07
C ALA A 294 -0.61 10.33 -5.79
N ILE A 295 -1.26 11.49 -5.56
CA ILE A 295 -1.11 12.27 -4.32
C ILE A 295 -1.58 11.45 -3.11
N GLY A 296 -2.76 10.83 -3.15
CA GLY A 296 -3.27 10.02 -2.06
C GLY A 296 -2.35 8.84 -1.70
N CYS A 297 -1.83 8.13 -2.70
CA CYS A 297 -0.86 7.06 -2.50
C CYS A 297 0.49 7.57 -1.95
N ALA A 298 0.93 8.77 -2.37
CA ALA A 298 2.15 9.41 -1.85
C ALA A 298 2.00 9.87 -0.40
N LEU A 299 0.80 10.27 0.02
CA LEU A 299 0.52 10.68 1.40
C LEU A 299 0.53 9.52 2.39
N THR A 300 0.25 8.30 1.98
CA THR A 300 0.23 7.13 2.87
C THR A 300 1.54 6.95 3.66
N PRO A 301 2.73 6.86 3.03
CA PRO A 301 3.98 6.74 3.78
C PRO A 301 4.30 7.99 4.62
N VAL A 302 3.86 9.18 4.21
CA VAL A 302 3.95 10.40 5.04
C VAL A 302 3.12 10.24 6.32
N MET A 303 1.87 9.76 6.21
CA MET A 303 1.00 9.54 7.35
C MET A 303 1.57 8.50 8.32
N LEU A 304 2.07 7.40 7.82
CA LEU A 304 2.55 6.29 8.64
C LEU A 304 3.92 6.56 9.29
N ALA A 305 4.81 7.29 8.61
CA ALA A 305 6.15 7.49 9.10
C ALA A 305 6.38 8.86 9.76
N LEU A 306 5.73 9.91 9.27
CA LEU A 306 6.05 11.28 9.69
C LEU A 306 4.92 11.97 10.48
N THR A 307 3.65 11.54 10.36
CA THR A 307 2.52 12.23 11.00
C THR A 307 1.67 11.34 11.90
N GLN A 308 2.20 10.26 12.46
CA GLN A 308 1.46 9.32 13.31
C GLN A 308 0.80 9.97 14.53
N ASP A 309 1.45 10.98 15.12
CA ASP A 309 1.02 11.75 16.27
C ASP A 309 0.56 13.18 15.89
N ILE A 310 0.43 13.48 14.59
CA ILE A 310 -0.04 14.77 14.07
C ILE A 310 -1.38 14.53 13.35
N PRO A 311 -2.45 15.26 13.70
CA PRO A 311 -3.73 15.10 13.03
C PRO A 311 -3.66 15.42 11.55
N PHE A 312 -4.15 14.50 10.70
CA PHE A 312 -4.17 14.72 9.27
C PHE A 312 -5.29 15.68 8.86
N ASN A 313 -4.90 16.77 8.22
CA ASN A 313 -5.76 17.77 7.59
C ASN A 313 -4.97 18.56 6.55
N GLU A 314 -5.57 19.59 5.94
CA GLU A 314 -4.91 20.43 4.93
C GLU A 314 -3.57 21.04 5.38
N GLY A 315 -3.37 21.25 6.68
CA GLY A 315 -2.10 21.76 7.22
C GLY A 315 -0.90 20.89 6.88
N ILE A 316 -1.09 19.57 6.79
CA ILE A 316 -0.04 18.64 6.32
C ILE A 316 0.29 18.91 4.85
N LEU A 317 -0.73 19.07 4.01
CA LEU A 317 -0.57 19.28 2.57
C LEU A 317 0.13 20.60 2.24
N ARG A 318 -0.07 21.65 3.07
CA ARG A 318 0.60 22.96 2.91
C ARG A 318 2.13 22.89 3.04
N ALA A 319 2.67 21.82 3.63
CA ALA A 319 4.11 21.60 3.76
C ALA A 319 4.69 20.62 2.72
N ILE A 320 3.89 20.19 1.73
CA ILE A 320 4.29 19.24 0.70
C ILE A 320 4.04 19.81 -0.69
N GLU A 321 5.00 19.62 -1.58
CA GLU A 321 4.89 19.89 -3.00
C GLU A 321 4.97 18.59 -3.80
N PHE A 322 4.05 18.40 -4.75
CA PHE A 322 4.05 17.28 -5.69
C PHE A 322 4.27 17.79 -7.11
N ILE A 323 5.35 17.34 -7.75
CA ILE A 323 5.63 17.58 -9.16
C ILE A 323 5.32 16.29 -9.91
N LEU A 324 4.14 16.24 -10.53
CA LEU A 324 3.61 15.09 -11.27
C LEU A 324 3.53 15.48 -12.75
N PRO A 325 4.43 14.97 -13.62
CA PRO A 325 4.44 15.29 -15.04
C PRO A 325 3.20 14.70 -15.72
N GLU A 326 2.48 15.55 -16.45
CA GLU A 326 1.27 15.19 -17.18
C GLU A 326 1.57 14.18 -18.30
N GLY A 327 0.60 13.32 -18.61
CA GLY A 327 0.75 12.28 -19.64
C GLY A 327 1.71 11.13 -19.25
N THR A 328 1.95 10.94 -17.95
CA THR A 328 2.72 9.80 -17.41
C THR A 328 1.83 8.83 -16.65
N VAL A 329 2.36 7.63 -16.33
CA VAL A 329 1.60 6.63 -15.55
C VAL A 329 1.18 7.13 -14.16
N VAL A 330 1.83 8.17 -13.61
CA VAL A 330 1.50 8.78 -12.30
C VAL A 330 0.60 10.03 -12.40
N SER A 331 0.30 10.50 -13.60
CA SER A 331 -0.60 11.63 -13.87
C SER A 331 -1.18 11.49 -15.27
N ALA A 332 -2.06 10.50 -15.42
CA ALA A 332 -2.62 10.14 -16.72
C ALA A 332 -3.68 11.14 -17.20
N GLU A 333 -3.68 11.35 -18.50
CA GLU A 333 -4.67 12.15 -19.23
C GLU A 333 -5.59 11.25 -20.05
N MET A 334 -6.82 11.73 -20.30
CA MET A 334 -7.75 11.07 -21.21
C MET A 334 -7.07 10.78 -22.58
N PRO A 335 -7.33 9.61 -23.18
CA PRO A 335 -8.27 8.57 -22.77
C PRO A 335 -7.65 7.39 -22.02
N ALA A 336 -6.50 7.54 -21.36
CA ALA A 336 -5.78 6.44 -20.71
C ALA A 336 -6.67 5.69 -19.70
N PRO A 337 -6.69 4.33 -19.72
CA PRO A 337 -7.47 3.55 -18.76
C PRO A 337 -6.76 3.49 -17.39
N THR A 338 -7.55 3.38 -16.31
CA THR A 338 -7.10 3.60 -14.93
C THR A 338 -7.61 2.56 -13.93
N SER A 339 -8.35 1.54 -14.36
CA SER A 339 -9.13 0.71 -13.43
C SER A 339 -8.31 -0.14 -12.45
N MET A 340 -7.00 -0.36 -12.70
CA MET A 340 -6.07 -1.03 -11.77
C MET A 340 -4.97 -0.08 -11.27
N GLY A 341 -4.97 1.17 -11.70
CA GLY A 341 -3.87 2.10 -11.43
C GLY A 341 -3.57 2.28 -9.95
N HIS A 342 -4.60 2.42 -9.11
CA HIS A 342 -4.46 2.61 -7.67
C HIS A 342 -3.74 1.43 -6.99
N ALA A 343 -4.09 0.19 -7.35
CA ALA A 343 -3.51 -1.03 -6.77
C ALA A 343 -2.21 -1.46 -7.47
N GLU A 344 -1.88 -0.94 -8.64
CA GLU A 344 -0.59 -1.19 -9.31
C GLU A 344 0.34 0.01 -9.15
N THR A 345 0.23 1.04 -9.99
CA THR A 345 1.11 2.23 -9.99
C THR A 345 1.03 2.99 -8.66
N GLY A 346 -0.16 3.13 -8.06
CA GLY A 346 -0.35 3.80 -6.78
C GLY A 346 0.40 3.13 -5.63
N MET A 347 0.33 1.80 -5.54
CA MET A 347 1.09 1.04 -4.54
C MET A 347 2.61 1.15 -4.75
N ARG A 348 3.05 1.21 -6.02
CA ARG A 348 4.48 1.43 -6.32
C ARG A 348 4.95 2.81 -5.89
N ILE A 349 4.12 3.85 -6.04
CA ILE A 349 4.38 5.17 -5.48
C ILE A 349 4.56 5.07 -3.96
N SER A 350 3.63 4.41 -3.26
CA SER A 350 3.70 4.24 -1.81
C SER A 350 4.96 3.50 -1.36
N LYS A 351 5.36 2.42 -2.05
CA LYS A 351 6.59 1.66 -1.77
C LYS A 351 7.84 2.51 -1.98
N LEU A 352 7.93 3.17 -3.12
CA LEU A 352 9.06 4.04 -3.44
C LEU A 352 9.25 5.12 -2.37
N LEU A 353 8.17 5.79 -1.99
CA LEU A 353 8.24 6.85 -1.00
C LEU A 353 8.48 6.31 0.43
N THR A 354 8.00 5.12 0.76
CA THR A 354 8.36 4.45 2.02
C THR A 354 9.86 4.27 2.14
N GLU A 355 10.52 3.82 1.07
CA GLU A 355 11.98 3.67 1.03
C GLU A 355 12.70 5.03 1.18
N LEU A 356 12.33 6.03 0.37
CA LEU A 356 13.00 7.34 0.38
C LEU A 356 12.82 8.07 1.72
N ILE A 357 11.62 8.05 2.30
CA ILE A 357 11.35 8.62 3.62
C ILE A 357 12.13 7.86 4.70
N SER A 358 12.14 6.52 4.65
CA SER A 358 12.89 5.71 5.61
C SER A 358 14.40 5.96 5.52
N GLN A 359 14.97 6.16 4.33
CA GLN A 359 16.37 6.58 4.16
C GLN A 359 16.62 7.92 4.85
N ALA A 360 15.77 8.94 4.62
CA ALA A 360 15.90 10.24 5.27
C ALA A 360 15.79 10.15 6.80
N MET A 361 14.87 9.34 7.30
CA MET A 361 14.68 9.13 8.74
C MET A 361 15.88 8.44 9.39
N MET A 362 16.47 7.44 8.74
CA MET A 362 17.62 6.71 9.26
C MET A 362 18.89 7.57 9.35
N GLU A 363 19.00 8.63 8.56
CA GLU A 363 20.08 9.62 8.63
C GLU A 363 19.81 10.75 9.67
N SER A 364 18.61 10.82 10.26
CA SER A 364 18.25 11.82 11.28
C SER A 364 19.08 11.67 12.55
N ASP A 365 19.39 12.78 13.22
CA ASP A 365 20.04 12.77 14.54
C ASP A 365 19.07 12.36 15.66
N GLU A 366 17.75 12.50 15.45
CA GLU A 366 16.72 12.18 16.42
C GLU A 366 16.38 10.68 16.44
N GLU A 367 16.63 10.00 17.58
CA GLU A 367 16.36 8.57 17.74
C GLU A 367 14.88 8.22 17.51
N LYS A 368 13.97 9.05 18.04
CA LYS A 368 12.52 8.86 17.84
C LYS A 368 12.18 8.88 16.35
N THR A 369 12.75 9.77 15.55
CA THR A 369 12.53 9.82 14.10
C THR A 369 13.04 8.56 13.42
N ARG A 370 14.26 8.09 13.76
CA ARG A 370 14.81 6.85 13.22
C ARG A 370 13.96 5.63 13.54
N SER A 371 13.33 5.60 14.72
CA SER A 371 12.54 4.44 15.18
C SER A 371 11.29 4.14 14.34
N TYR A 372 10.83 5.08 13.54
CA TYR A 372 9.67 4.89 12.64
C TYR A 372 10.05 4.46 11.22
N ALA A 373 11.34 4.37 10.89
CA ALA A 373 11.76 3.87 9.58
C ALA A 373 11.37 2.40 9.42
N MET A 374 10.93 2.04 8.22
CA MET A 374 10.42 0.71 7.91
C MET A 374 10.86 0.23 6.53
N ALA A 375 10.92 -1.09 6.35
CA ALA A 375 11.08 -1.72 5.04
C ALA A 375 9.78 -1.64 4.23
N CYS A 376 9.84 -1.97 2.94
CA CYS A 376 8.67 -1.96 2.08
C CYS A 376 7.68 -3.07 2.46
N PHE A 377 6.39 -2.77 2.31
CA PHE A 377 5.33 -3.75 2.39
C PHE A 377 5.27 -4.57 1.11
N HIS A 378 4.62 -5.72 1.17
CA HIS A 378 4.08 -6.33 -0.03
C HIS A 378 2.86 -5.52 -0.50
N ASP A 379 2.69 -5.35 -1.81
CA ASP A 379 1.50 -4.73 -2.35
C ASP A 379 0.33 -5.67 -2.16
N ALA A 380 -0.53 -5.32 -1.26
CA ALA A 380 -1.79 -6.00 -1.14
C ALA A 380 -2.76 -5.44 -2.16
N TRP A 381 -3.64 -6.25 -2.52
CA TRP A 381 -4.75 -6.21 -3.42
C TRP A 381 -4.49 -6.80 -4.81
N PRO A 382 -4.00 -8.03 -4.87
CA PRO A 382 -4.27 -8.83 -6.04
C PRO A 382 -5.75 -9.19 -5.99
N ALA A 383 -6.59 -8.37 -6.63
CA ALA A 383 -8.02 -8.60 -6.66
C ALA A 383 -8.35 -9.78 -7.56
N GLY A 384 -8.83 -10.86 -6.96
CA GLY A 384 -9.56 -11.90 -7.65
C GLY A 384 -11.03 -11.47 -7.79
N ILE A 385 -11.57 -11.53 -9.00
CA ILE A 385 -12.99 -11.29 -9.26
C ILE A 385 -13.60 -12.56 -9.82
N PHE A 386 -14.29 -13.30 -8.97
CA PHE A 386 -15.03 -14.48 -9.39
C PHE A 386 -16.48 -14.12 -9.73
N TYR A 387 -16.93 -14.43 -10.93
CA TYR A 387 -18.26 -14.09 -11.39
C TYR A 387 -18.89 -15.17 -12.25
N GLY A 388 -20.21 -15.19 -12.29
CA GLY A 388 -20.99 -16.16 -13.05
C GLY A 388 -22.47 -15.99 -12.83
N SER A 389 -23.20 -17.09 -13.07
CA SER A 389 -24.63 -17.17 -12.77
C SER A 389 -24.92 -18.38 -11.89
N ASP A 390 -25.83 -18.23 -10.96
CA ASP A 390 -26.33 -19.34 -10.16
C ASP A 390 -27.29 -20.24 -10.98
N SER A 391 -27.83 -21.28 -10.34
CA SER A 391 -28.75 -22.23 -10.96
C SER A 391 -30.08 -21.61 -11.43
N GLU A 392 -30.43 -20.43 -10.94
CA GLU A 392 -31.61 -19.66 -11.34
C GLU A 392 -31.32 -18.63 -12.45
N GLY A 393 -30.03 -18.55 -12.89
CA GLY A 393 -29.58 -17.61 -13.89
C GLY A 393 -29.30 -16.20 -13.33
N LYS A 394 -29.33 -16.01 -12.01
CA LYS A 394 -28.99 -14.74 -11.36
C LYS A 394 -27.48 -14.56 -11.31
N MET A 395 -27.00 -13.40 -11.76
CA MET A 395 -25.60 -13.07 -11.76
C MET A 395 -25.05 -12.85 -10.33
N PHE A 396 -23.87 -13.38 -10.06
CA PHE A 396 -23.08 -13.06 -8.89
C PHE A 396 -21.71 -12.48 -9.30
N ILE A 397 -21.13 -11.64 -8.45
CA ILE A 397 -19.76 -11.12 -8.55
C ILE A 397 -19.19 -11.13 -7.13
N LEU A 398 -18.11 -11.85 -6.91
CA LEU A 398 -17.30 -11.81 -5.70
C LEU A 398 -16.02 -11.02 -5.98
N ALA A 399 -15.82 -9.89 -5.32
CA ALA A 399 -14.52 -9.28 -5.18
C ALA A 399 -13.84 -9.89 -3.96
N ASP A 400 -12.89 -10.79 -4.17
CA ASP A 400 -12.28 -11.55 -3.07
C ASP A 400 -11.24 -10.72 -2.32
N SER A 401 -11.71 -10.03 -1.27
CA SER A 401 -10.88 -9.16 -0.43
C SER A 401 -9.90 -9.93 0.48
N ASN A 402 -9.87 -11.27 0.45
CA ASN A 402 -8.81 -12.05 1.11
C ASN A 402 -7.43 -11.72 0.54
N GLY A 403 -7.33 -11.28 -0.71
CA GLY A 403 -6.09 -10.72 -1.29
C GLY A 403 -5.50 -9.55 -0.50
N GLY A 404 -6.25 -8.92 0.42
CA GLY A 404 -5.74 -7.91 1.34
C GLY A 404 -4.77 -8.42 2.42
N GLY A 405 -4.52 -9.73 2.52
CA GLY A 405 -3.67 -10.32 3.57
C GLY A 405 -2.17 -10.33 3.28
N ALA A 406 -1.61 -9.25 2.77
CA ALA A 406 -0.18 -9.13 2.48
C ALA A 406 0.68 -8.82 3.72
N GLY A 407 1.99 -9.12 3.65
CA GLY A 407 2.91 -8.89 4.77
C GLY A 407 3.44 -7.46 4.86
N GLY A 408 3.52 -6.93 6.07
CA GLY A 408 4.10 -5.62 6.38
C GLY A 408 5.62 -5.63 6.38
N GLY A 409 6.24 -4.49 6.09
CA GLY A 409 7.69 -4.32 6.18
C GLY A 409 8.19 -4.34 7.63
N ALA A 410 9.40 -4.86 7.85
CA ALA A 410 10.06 -4.83 9.14
C ALA A 410 10.34 -3.39 9.59
N GLN A 411 10.27 -3.15 10.89
CA GLN A 411 10.57 -1.86 11.52
C GLN A 411 11.91 -1.93 12.27
N THR A 412 12.42 -0.80 12.71
CA THR A 412 13.74 -0.71 13.38
C THR A 412 13.81 -1.45 14.71
N ASN A 413 12.69 -1.76 15.34
CA ASN A 413 12.57 -2.35 16.67
C ASN A 413 11.68 -3.60 16.73
N GLN A 414 11.10 -4.02 15.61
CA GLN A 414 10.19 -5.17 15.57
C GLN A 414 10.09 -5.78 14.17
N ASP A 415 9.65 -7.02 14.13
CA ASP A 415 9.29 -7.71 12.89
C ASP A 415 8.11 -7.02 12.19
N GLY A 416 8.02 -7.20 10.89
CA GLY A 416 6.88 -6.77 10.10
C GLY A 416 5.60 -7.49 10.53
N MET A 417 4.47 -6.82 10.42
CA MET A 417 3.17 -7.36 10.77
C MET A 417 2.77 -8.44 9.76
N ASP A 418 2.38 -9.62 10.24
CA ASP A 418 1.86 -10.70 9.40
C ASP A 418 0.43 -10.36 8.96
N ALA A 419 0.07 -10.68 7.72
CA ALA A 419 -1.23 -10.37 7.13
C ALA A 419 -1.66 -8.90 7.39
N ALA A 420 -0.71 -7.96 7.21
CA ALA A 420 -0.86 -6.55 7.59
C ALA A 420 -1.94 -5.81 6.79
N GLY A 421 -2.35 -6.35 5.66
CA GLY A 421 -3.35 -5.75 4.81
C GLY A 421 -2.78 -4.83 3.73
N CYS A 422 -3.67 -4.13 3.07
CA CYS A 422 -3.32 -3.12 2.07
C CYS A 422 -2.69 -1.90 2.74
N PHE A 423 -1.51 -1.50 2.28
CA PHE A 423 -0.75 -0.40 2.87
C PHE A 423 -1.49 0.94 2.89
N THR A 424 -2.29 1.21 1.88
CA THR A 424 -3.08 2.44 1.77
C THR A 424 -4.41 2.38 2.52
N GLN A 425 -4.72 1.25 3.17
CA GLN A 425 -5.94 1.00 3.90
C GLN A 425 -5.64 0.73 5.38
N LEU A 426 -5.57 1.78 6.18
CA LEU A 426 -5.12 1.72 7.57
C LEU A 426 -6.03 0.90 8.50
N SER A 427 -7.27 0.66 8.10
CA SER A 427 -8.26 -0.10 8.86
C SER A 427 -8.69 -1.38 8.13
N ASN A 428 -7.84 -1.91 7.24
CA ASN A 428 -8.15 -3.10 6.44
C ASN A 428 -8.59 -4.29 7.33
N GLY A 429 -9.69 -4.91 6.92
CA GLY A 429 -10.16 -6.18 7.46
C GLY A 429 -10.01 -7.30 6.42
N LEU A 430 -9.61 -8.48 6.86
CA LEU A 430 -9.83 -9.68 6.06
C LEU A 430 -11.27 -10.12 6.26
N PRO A 431 -12.05 -10.33 5.18
CA PRO A 431 -13.44 -10.74 5.31
C PRO A 431 -13.58 -12.02 6.12
N ASP A 432 -14.62 -12.12 6.90
CA ASP A 432 -14.99 -13.37 7.52
C ASP A 432 -15.33 -14.41 6.44
N ILE A 433 -14.71 -15.59 6.51
CA ILE A 433 -14.90 -16.67 5.54
C ILE A 433 -16.35 -17.12 5.50
N GLU A 434 -17.00 -17.27 6.66
CA GLU A 434 -18.38 -17.72 6.77
C GLU A 434 -19.36 -16.70 6.14
N ILE A 435 -19.10 -15.42 6.31
CA ILE A 435 -19.88 -14.34 5.66
C ILE A 435 -19.71 -14.39 4.15
N ASN A 436 -18.48 -14.61 3.65
CA ASN A 436 -18.23 -14.78 2.22
C ASN A 436 -18.97 -15.99 1.64
N GLU A 437 -18.91 -17.15 2.32
CA GLU A 437 -19.60 -18.37 1.89
C GLU A 437 -21.14 -18.24 1.94
N LEU A 438 -21.68 -17.46 2.87
CA LEU A 438 -23.11 -17.15 2.93
C LEU A 438 -23.56 -16.20 1.81
N THR A 439 -22.65 -15.31 1.36
CA THR A 439 -22.98 -14.26 0.39
C THR A 439 -22.71 -14.66 -1.05
N PHE A 440 -21.68 -15.48 -1.26
CA PHE A 440 -21.17 -15.85 -2.58
C PHE A 440 -21.05 -17.37 -2.72
N PRO A 441 -21.16 -17.92 -3.94
CA PRO A 441 -21.14 -19.36 -4.18
C PRO A 441 -19.72 -19.92 -4.21
N VAL A 442 -19.00 -19.83 -3.11
CA VAL A 442 -17.66 -20.36 -2.91
C VAL A 442 -17.59 -21.12 -1.59
N LEU A 443 -16.68 -22.09 -1.51
CA LEU A 443 -16.34 -22.81 -0.28
C LEU A 443 -14.83 -22.75 -0.11
N TYR A 444 -14.37 -22.13 1.00
CA TYR A 444 -12.95 -22.02 1.31
C TYR A 444 -12.41 -23.34 1.88
N LEU A 445 -11.27 -23.78 1.36
CA LEU A 445 -10.58 -24.99 1.83
C LEU A 445 -9.59 -24.66 2.95
N TRP A 446 -8.87 -23.54 2.82
CA TRP A 446 -7.98 -23.00 3.85
C TRP A 446 -7.76 -21.51 3.68
N ARG A 447 -7.35 -20.85 4.76
CA ARG A 447 -6.72 -19.54 4.82
C ARG A 447 -5.69 -19.55 5.95
N GLN A 448 -4.43 -19.36 5.62
CA GLN A 448 -3.28 -19.51 6.53
C GLN A 448 -2.17 -18.51 6.17
N LEU A 449 -1.15 -18.37 7.02
CA LEU A 449 0.04 -17.59 6.68
C LEU A 449 0.86 -18.30 5.61
N ASN A 450 1.38 -17.53 4.64
CA ASN A 450 2.28 -18.01 3.60
C ASN A 450 3.70 -18.15 4.16
N VAL A 451 4.09 -19.36 4.49
CA VAL A 451 5.38 -19.68 5.12
C VAL A 451 6.56 -19.23 4.25
N ASN A 452 7.58 -18.64 4.85
CA ASN A 452 8.77 -18.07 4.20
C ASN A 452 8.50 -16.84 3.31
N SER A 453 7.31 -16.25 3.29
CA SER A 453 7.05 -15.10 2.41
C SER A 453 7.70 -13.80 2.90
N GLY A 454 7.88 -13.62 4.21
CA GLY A 454 8.54 -12.45 4.78
C GLY A 454 10.05 -12.40 4.52
N GLY A 455 10.56 -11.23 4.14
CA GLY A 455 11.98 -11.01 3.85
C GLY A 455 12.88 -11.24 5.07
N PRO A 456 13.94 -12.05 4.96
CA PRO A 456 14.89 -12.26 6.06
C PRO A 456 15.62 -10.97 6.47
N GLY A 457 15.75 -10.75 7.79
CA GLY A 457 16.44 -9.62 8.37
C GLY A 457 16.81 -9.87 9.83
N LYS A 458 17.51 -8.93 10.49
CA LYS A 458 17.59 -8.89 11.95
C LYS A 458 16.17 -8.84 12.53
N TYR A 459 15.32 -8.02 11.89
CA TYR A 459 13.87 -8.07 12.00
C TYR A 459 13.33 -8.58 10.66
N ARG A 460 12.51 -9.64 10.70
CA ARG A 460 11.93 -10.22 9.49
C ARG A 460 10.77 -9.37 8.97
N GLY A 461 10.53 -9.40 7.67
CA GLY A 461 9.27 -8.93 7.11
C GLY A 461 8.09 -9.80 7.58
N GLY A 462 6.90 -9.23 7.64
CA GLY A 462 5.67 -9.96 7.92
C GLY A 462 5.34 -10.95 6.81
N GLN A 463 4.65 -12.03 7.18
CA GLN A 463 4.16 -13.04 6.23
C GLN A 463 2.89 -12.54 5.53
N GLY A 464 2.72 -12.87 4.25
CA GLY A 464 1.42 -12.81 3.59
C GLY A 464 0.56 -14.02 3.94
N ILE A 465 -0.62 -14.10 3.31
CA ILE A 465 -1.52 -15.25 3.45
C ILE A 465 -1.49 -16.15 2.22
N ASP A 466 -1.97 -17.36 2.41
CA ASP A 466 -2.22 -18.40 1.42
C ASP A 466 -3.64 -18.91 1.65
N PHE A 467 -4.47 -18.89 0.62
CA PHE A 467 -5.84 -19.38 0.71
C PHE A 467 -6.30 -20.09 -0.56
N ALA A 468 -7.30 -20.93 -0.42
CA ALA A 468 -7.90 -21.65 -1.53
C ALA A 468 -9.40 -21.81 -1.37
N TRP A 469 -10.10 -21.82 -2.48
CA TRP A 469 -11.54 -22.07 -2.54
C TRP A 469 -11.95 -22.84 -3.82
N ILE A 470 -13.16 -23.38 -3.78
CA ILE A 470 -13.85 -24.00 -4.93
C ILE A 470 -15.18 -23.31 -5.16
N PRO A 471 -15.69 -23.29 -6.42
CA PRO A 471 -17.10 -22.93 -6.68
C PRO A 471 -18.03 -23.90 -5.93
N TRP A 472 -19.05 -23.36 -5.24
CA TRP A 472 -19.95 -24.18 -4.44
C TRP A 472 -21.43 -23.87 -4.73
N GLY A 473 -22.22 -24.91 -5.06
CA GLY A 473 -23.64 -24.75 -5.37
C GLY A 473 -23.97 -24.09 -6.71
N VAL A 474 -22.95 -23.92 -7.58
CA VAL A 474 -23.06 -23.34 -8.92
C VAL A 474 -22.32 -24.20 -9.94
N PRO A 475 -22.65 -24.09 -11.25
CA PRO A 475 -21.96 -24.86 -12.31
C PRO A 475 -20.52 -24.40 -12.55
N GLY A 476 -20.02 -23.45 -11.81
CA GLY A 476 -18.73 -22.79 -12.00
C GLY A 476 -18.90 -21.32 -12.37
N GLY A 477 -17.82 -20.67 -12.74
CA GLY A 477 -17.79 -19.26 -13.13
C GLY A 477 -16.48 -18.90 -13.84
N HIS A 478 -16.16 -17.62 -13.80
CA HIS A 478 -14.95 -17.07 -14.39
C HIS A 478 -14.20 -16.23 -13.37
N GLU A 479 -12.89 -16.39 -13.35
CA GLU A 479 -12.00 -15.61 -12.51
C GLU A 479 -11.23 -14.57 -13.33
N THR A 480 -11.24 -13.33 -12.88
CA THR A 480 -10.35 -12.29 -13.37
C THR A 480 -9.29 -12.05 -12.31
N VAL A 481 -8.04 -12.22 -12.66
CA VAL A 481 -6.90 -12.02 -11.77
C VAL A 481 -6.15 -10.74 -12.12
N ASN A 482 -5.77 -9.98 -11.11
CA ASN A 482 -5.09 -8.70 -11.22
C ASN A 482 -3.95 -8.63 -10.19
N THR A 483 -2.82 -9.29 -10.46
CA THR A 483 -1.69 -9.32 -9.54
C THR A 483 -0.81 -8.08 -9.69
N ALA A 484 -0.64 -7.35 -8.61
CA ALA A 484 0.49 -6.47 -8.39
C ALA A 484 1.63 -7.26 -7.71
N CYS A 485 2.88 -6.81 -7.74
CA CYS A 485 4.02 -7.46 -7.09
C CYS A 485 4.21 -8.96 -7.46
N TRP A 486 4.29 -9.24 -8.75
CA TRP A 486 4.44 -10.59 -9.27
C TRP A 486 5.90 -10.98 -9.55
N GLN A 487 6.72 -10.02 -10.00
CA GLN A 487 8.12 -10.22 -10.40
C GLN A 487 9.09 -9.33 -9.63
N VAL A 488 8.66 -8.13 -9.20
CA VAL A 488 9.48 -7.18 -8.44
C VAL A 488 9.17 -7.29 -6.96
N PRO A 489 10.04 -7.93 -6.15
CA PRO A 489 9.76 -8.17 -4.74
C PRO A 489 9.86 -6.88 -3.90
N PRO A 490 9.08 -6.76 -2.81
CA PRO A 490 9.13 -5.60 -1.91
C PRO A 490 10.47 -5.53 -1.18
N ARG A 491 11.13 -4.37 -1.25
CA ARG A 491 12.50 -4.21 -0.78
C ARG A 491 12.62 -4.22 0.74
N GLY A 492 13.70 -4.89 1.21
CA GLY A 492 14.19 -4.72 2.57
C GLY A 492 15.06 -3.47 2.71
N ILE A 493 15.46 -3.14 3.93
CA ILE A 493 16.39 -2.02 4.22
C ILE A 493 17.52 -2.46 5.14
N MET A 494 18.62 -1.70 5.14
CA MET A 494 19.78 -1.88 6.04
C MET A 494 20.40 -3.29 6.03
N GLY A 495 20.36 -3.99 4.90
CA GLY A 495 20.86 -5.36 4.75
C GLY A 495 19.82 -6.46 4.96
N GLY A 496 18.54 -6.10 5.17
CA GLY A 496 17.43 -7.05 5.11
C GLY A 496 17.08 -7.41 3.67
N TYR A 497 16.64 -8.65 3.45
CA TYR A 497 16.24 -9.16 2.14
C TYR A 497 14.84 -8.69 1.77
N PRO A 498 14.55 -8.62 0.46
CA PRO A 498 13.19 -8.45 -0.03
C PRO A 498 12.26 -9.57 0.45
N GLY A 499 10.96 -9.30 0.51
CA GLY A 499 9.92 -10.29 0.70
C GLY A 499 9.65 -11.12 -0.55
N GLY A 500 8.81 -12.15 -0.43
CA GLY A 500 8.29 -12.93 -1.56
C GLY A 500 7.25 -12.14 -2.37
N THR A 501 6.83 -12.68 -3.51
CA THR A 501 5.81 -12.08 -4.39
C THR A 501 4.51 -12.87 -4.37
N SER A 502 3.42 -12.30 -4.94
CA SER A 502 2.10 -12.96 -5.03
C SER A 502 1.99 -13.91 -6.22
N GLY A 503 0.98 -14.76 -6.23
CA GLY A 503 0.66 -15.60 -7.36
C GLY A 503 -0.70 -16.28 -7.25
N TYR A 504 -1.25 -16.67 -8.42
CA TYR A 504 -2.49 -17.41 -8.57
C TYR A 504 -2.26 -18.74 -9.26
N TRP A 505 -2.86 -19.76 -8.70
CA TRP A 505 -2.84 -21.11 -9.27
C TRP A 505 -4.25 -21.63 -9.41
N VAL A 506 -4.46 -22.46 -10.43
CA VAL A 506 -5.65 -23.28 -10.51
C VAL A 506 -5.22 -24.76 -10.61
N ILE A 507 -5.81 -25.60 -9.78
CA ILE A 507 -5.65 -27.06 -9.86
C ILE A 507 -6.85 -27.59 -10.61
N LYS A 508 -6.69 -27.84 -11.88
CA LYS A 508 -7.75 -28.30 -12.79
C LYS A 508 -8.06 -29.77 -12.56
N ASN A 509 -9.38 -30.12 -12.55
CA ASN A 509 -9.86 -31.48 -12.37
C ASN A 509 -9.24 -32.15 -11.13
N SER A 510 -9.34 -31.47 -9.99
CA SER A 510 -8.74 -31.93 -8.76
C SER A 510 -9.54 -33.08 -8.11
N ASN A 511 -8.92 -33.75 -7.15
CA ASN A 511 -9.57 -34.77 -6.31
C ASN A 511 -10.19 -34.18 -5.03
N VAL A 512 -10.50 -32.87 -4.99
CA VAL A 512 -10.97 -32.17 -3.78
C VAL A 512 -12.23 -32.81 -3.20
N HIS A 513 -13.19 -33.21 -4.05
CA HIS A 513 -14.44 -33.83 -3.59
C HIS A 513 -14.23 -35.18 -2.89
N GLN A 514 -13.18 -35.96 -3.23
CA GLN A 514 -12.85 -37.19 -2.52
C GLN A 514 -12.44 -36.92 -1.06
N PHE A 515 -11.64 -35.84 -0.84
CA PHE A 515 -11.31 -35.44 0.52
C PHE A 515 -12.54 -34.98 1.31
N MET A 516 -13.45 -34.25 0.65
CA MET A 516 -14.69 -33.78 1.28
C MET A 516 -15.62 -34.94 1.66
N GLU A 517 -15.75 -35.96 0.80
CA GLU A 517 -16.51 -37.19 1.11
C GLU A 517 -15.91 -37.93 2.31
N GLU A 518 -14.60 -37.88 2.51
CA GLU A 518 -13.90 -38.42 3.67
C GLU A 518 -13.96 -37.50 4.91
N GLY A 519 -14.60 -36.33 4.82
CA GLY A 519 -14.64 -35.33 5.89
C GLY A 519 -13.29 -34.67 6.19
N LYS A 520 -12.41 -34.58 5.19
CA LYS A 520 -11.06 -34.04 5.31
C LYS A 520 -10.91 -32.78 4.49
N VAL A 521 -10.10 -31.83 4.97
CA VAL A 521 -9.62 -30.68 4.20
C VAL A 521 -8.24 -31.03 3.62
N PRO A 522 -8.05 -31.01 2.29
CA PRO A 522 -6.76 -31.34 1.69
C PRO A 522 -5.76 -30.20 1.88
N MET A 523 -4.48 -30.55 1.98
CA MET A 523 -3.40 -29.57 1.81
C MET A 523 -3.05 -29.42 0.32
N TYR A 524 -2.45 -28.30 -0.07
CA TYR A 524 -2.03 -28.02 -1.45
C TYR A 524 -1.21 -29.17 -2.08
N SER A 525 -0.33 -29.81 -1.28
CA SER A 525 0.52 -30.92 -1.74
C SER A 525 -0.23 -32.23 -1.98
N GLU A 526 -1.40 -32.41 -1.36
CA GLU A 526 -2.22 -33.63 -1.45
C GLU A 526 -3.20 -33.58 -2.62
N LEU A 527 -3.49 -32.39 -3.13
CA LEU A 527 -4.37 -32.19 -4.28
C LEU A 527 -3.71 -32.70 -5.56
N ALA A 528 -4.34 -33.72 -6.15
CA ALA A 528 -4.07 -34.18 -7.51
C ALA A 528 -4.79 -33.27 -8.51
N GLY A 529 -4.35 -33.29 -9.77
CA GLY A 529 -4.88 -32.48 -10.85
C GLY A 529 -3.77 -31.73 -11.61
N LYS A 530 -4.14 -31.01 -12.66
CA LYS A 530 -3.20 -30.18 -13.42
C LYS A 530 -3.03 -28.83 -12.75
N LYS A 531 -1.86 -28.57 -12.17
CA LYS A 531 -1.53 -27.29 -11.53
C LYS A 531 -1.09 -26.28 -12.60
N GLU A 532 -1.85 -25.19 -12.73
CA GLU A 532 -1.59 -24.12 -13.70
C GLU A 532 -1.35 -22.80 -12.96
N LEU A 533 -0.20 -22.16 -13.22
CA LEU A 533 0.04 -20.78 -12.77
C LEU A 533 -0.66 -19.85 -13.74
N LEU A 534 -1.55 -19.01 -13.23
CA LEU A 534 -2.22 -18.01 -14.05
C LEU A 534 -1.29 -16.83 -14.36
N PRO A 535 -1.49 -16.13 -15.50
CA PRO A 535 -0.81 -14.87 -15.79
C PRO A 535 -1.12 -13.81 -14.70
N ALA A 536 -0.25 -12.84 -14.55
CA ALA A 536 -0.42 -11.75 -13.57
C ALA A 536 -1.75 -11.00 -13.71
N LYS A 537 -2.17 -10.80 -14.96
CA LYS A 537 -3.37 -10.07 -15.33
C LYS A 537 -4.09 -10.83 -16.42
N HIS A 538 -5.26 -11.35 -16.08
CA HIS A 538 -6.04 -12.18 -16.97
C HIS A 538 -7.53 -12.03 -16.68
N ILE A 539 -8.33 -11.93 -17.75
CA ILE A 539 -9.78 -11.77 -17.65
C ILE A 539 -10.49 -13.10 -17.99
N GLY A 540 -11.44 -13.48 -17.15
CA GLY A 540 -12.41 -14.52 -17.46
C GLY A 540 -11.85 -15.93 -17.57
N PHE A 541 -10.88 -16.30 -16.72
CA PHE A 541 -10.40 -17.67 -16.64
C PHE A 541 -11.50 -18.60 -16.10
N PRO A 542 -11.89 -19.68 -16.81
CA PRO A 542 -12.98 -20.55 -16.38
C PRO A 542 -12.57 -21.41 -15.17
N ILE A 543 -13.38 -21.37 -14.11
CA ILE A 543 -13.25 -22.21 -12.91
C ILE A 543 -14.49 -23.10 -12.81
N HIS A 544 -14.28 -24.41 -12.77
CA HIS A 544 -15.33 -25.43 -12.66
C HIS A 544 -15.41 -25.96 -11.22
N PRO A 545 -16.51 -26.64 -10.82
CA PRO A 545 -16.65 -27.16 -9.45
C PRO A 545 -15.52 -28.09 -8.97
N ASP A 546 -14.88 -28.84 -9.89
CA ASP A 546 -13.76 -29.73 -9.58
C ASP A 546 -12.39 -29.02 -9.58
N ASP A 547 -12.37 -27.72 -9.88
CA ASP A 547 -11.15 -26.93 -9.90
C ASP A 547 -10.95 -26.23 -8.56
N VAL A 548 -9.71 -26.19 -8.06
CA VAL A 548 -9.35 -25.45 -6.85
C VAL A 548 -8.58 -24.20 -7.26
N PHE A 549 -9.13 -23.04 -6.91
CA PHE A 549 -8.41 -21.77 -7.03
C PHE A 549 -7.53 -21.57 -5.80
N VAL A 550 -6.29 -21.24 -6.00
CA VAL A 550 -5.29 -20.98 -4.94
C VAL A 550 -4.63 -19.64 -5.18
N GLN A 551 -4.66 -18.79 -4.19
CA GLN A 551 -3.97 -17.50 -4.20
C GLN A 551 -3.05 -17.41 -2.99
N PHE A 552 -1.86 -16.86 -3.18
CA PHE A 552 -0.97 -16.55 -2.09
C PHE A 552 -0.38 -15.14 -2.25
N GLU A 553 -0.26 -14.47 -1.10
CA GLU A 553 0.31 -13.16 -0.97
C GLU A 553 1.75 -13.24 -0.52
N GLY A 554 2.56 -12.31 -0.99
CA GLY A 554 3.93 -12.17 -0.56
C GLY A 554 4.06 -11.52 0.82
N GLY A 555 5.26 -11.56 1.36
CA GLY A 555 5.61 -10.92 2.62
C GLY A 555 6.28 -9.56 2.41
N GLY A 556 6.38 -8.77 3.48
CA GLY A 556 7.12 -7.52 3.49
C GLY A 556 8.63 -7.72 3.49
N GLY A 557 9.38 -6.64 3.22
CA GLY A 557 10.85 -6.64 3.29
C GLY A 557 11.38 -6.74 4.73
N GLY A 558 12.55 -7.36 4.89
CA GLY A 558 13.27 -7.45 6.16
C GLY A 558 14.11 -6.21 6.47
N LEU A 559 14.56 -6.06 7.71
CA LEU A 559 15.44 -5.00 8.15
C LEU A 559 16.71 -5.55 8.80
N GLY A 560 17.88 -5.06 8.39
CA GLY A 560 19.17 -5.44 8.95
C GLY A 560 19.70 -6.81 8.49
N ASP A 561 20.99 -7.07 8.66
CA ASP A 561 21.61 -8.35 8.26
C ASP A 561 20.96 -9.53 9.00
N PRO A 562 20.37 -10.53 8.31
CA PRO A 562 19.74 -11.70 8.92
C PRO A 562 20.66 -12.45 9.90
N LEU A 563 21.97 -12.43 9.68
CA LEU A 563 22.95 -13.06 10.58
C LEU A 563 23.05 -12.36 11.95
N LYS A 564 22.40 -11.20 12.14
CA LYS A 564 22.28 -10.51 13.43
C LYS A 564 21.02 -10.91 14.23
N ARG A 565 20.08 -11.66 13.61
CA ARG A 565 18.89 -12.16 14.33
C ARG A 565 19.31 -13.19 15.38
N ASP A 566 18.73 -13.07 16.58
CA ASP A 566 18.98 -13.99 17.68
C ASP A 566 18.60 -15.43 17.26
N PRO A 567 19.49 -16.42 17.43
CA PRO A 567 19.19 -17.82 17.11
C PRO A 567 17.95 -18.36 17.81
N GLU A 568 17.65 -17.95 19.05
CA GLU A 568 16.45 -18.38 19.78
C GLU A 568 15.17 -17.83 19.14
N ILE A 569 15.19 -16.59 18.64
CA ILE A 569 14.06 -16.02 17.90
C ILE A 569 13.87 -16.76 16.57
N VAL A 570 14.96 -17.13 15.88
CA VAL A 570 14.87 -17.93 14.63
C VAL A 570 14.30 -19.33 14.92
N LEU A 571 14.65 -19.93 16.06
CA LEU A 571 14.08 -21.20 16.51
C LEU A 571 12.57 -21.05 16.75
N GLN A 572 12.15 -19.99 17.44
CA GLN A 572 10.74 -19.68 17.69
C GLN A 572 9.97 -19.48 16.39
N ASP A 573 10.51 -18.67 15.44
CA ASP A 573 9.89 -18.48 14.12
C ASP A 573 9.66 -19.80 13.38
N TRP A 574 10.60 -20.77 13.51
CA TRP A 574 10.42 -22.09 12.93
C TRP A 574 9.35 -22.91 13.66
N GLN A 575 9.34 -22.88 15.00
CA GLN A 575 8.37 -23.62 15.81
C GLN A 575 6.95 -23.11 15.60
N ASP A 576 6.78 -21.81 15.43
CA ASP A 576 5.50 -21.14 15.15
C ASP A 576 5.05 -21.27 13.68
N GLY A 577 5.91 -21.86 12.83
CA GLY A 577 5.58 -22.10 11.42
C GLY A 577 5.75 -20.90 10.49
N TYR A 578 6.38 -19.83 10.92
CA TYR A 578 6.67 -18.68 10.06
C TYR A 578 7.73 -18.99 9.01
N ILE A 579 8.73 -19.78 9.37
CA ILE A 579 9.85 -20.14 8.50
C ILE A 579 10.11 -21.65 8.49
N THR A 580 10.72 -22.15 7.41
CA THR A 580 11.19 -23.54 7.35
C THR A 580 12.60 -23.68 7.95
N LYS A 581 13.01 -24.91 8.32
CA LYS A 581 14.41 -25.23 8.69
C LYS A 581 15.40 -24.81 7.58
N LYS A 582 14.98 -24.87 6.31
CA LYS A 582 15.80 -24.41 5.18
C LYS A 582 16.10 -22.92 5.30
N MET A 583 15.07 -22.08 5.53
CA MET A 583 15.26 -20.64 5.71
C MET A 583 16.08 -20.34 6.97
N ALA A 584 15.83 -20.99 8.11
CA ALA A 584 16.63 -20.83 9.31
C ALA A 584 18.13 -21.06 9.05
N LYS A 585 18.46 -22.09 8.27
CA LYS A 585 19.84 -22.42 7.89
C LYS A 585 20.44 -21.46 6.86
N GLU A 586 19.75 -21.27 5.72
CA GLU A 586 20.31 -20.56 4.56
C GLU A 586 20.30 -19.03 4.70
N ALA A 587 19.28 -18.45 5.35
CA ALA A 587 19.19 -17.01 5.56
C ALA A 587 19.82 -16.55 6.87
N TYR A 588 19.49 -17.22 7.98
CA TYR A 588 19.88 -16.80 9.33
C TYR A 588 21.13 -17.50 9.86
N GLY A 589 21.60 -18.54 9.16
CA GLY A 589 22.76 -19.32 9.58
C GLY A 589 22.54 -20.08 10.89
N VAL A 590 21.31 -20.50 11.18
CA VAL A 590 20.96 -21.24 12.41
C VAL A 590 20.76 -22.70 12.07
N VAL A 591 21.48 -23.58 12.79
CA VAL A 591 21.40 -25.05 12.63
C VAL A 591 20.47 -25.60 13.69
N ILE A 592 19.34 -26.17 13.25
CA ILE A 592 18.33 -26.83 14.12
C ILE A 592 18.41 -28.33 13.87
N ASP A 593 18.65 -29.12 14.94
CA ASP A 593 18.74 -30.59 14.91
C ASP A 593 17.39 -31.26 14.66
N GLU A 594 17.40 -32.60 14.65
CA GLU A 594 16.18 -33.40 14.47
C GLU A 594 15.23 -33.32 15.69
N ASN A 595 15.75 -32.99 16.87
CA ASN A 595 14.97 -32.80 18.08
C ASN A 595 14.42 -31.38 18.26
N GLY A 596 14.65 -30.49 17.25
CA GLY A 596 14.19 -29.10 17.32
C GLY A 596 15.01 -28.22 18.26
N ARG A 597 16.33 -28.46 18.40
CA ARG A 597 17.25 -27.70 19.26
C ARG A 597 18.30 -27.02 18.42
N ILE A 598 18.75 -25.86 18.88
CA ILE A 598 19.88 -25.15 18.24
C ILE A 598 21.18 -25.91 18.46
N VAL A 599 21.95 -26.12 17.39
CA VAL A 599 23.32 -26.62 17.45
C VAL A 599 24.25 -25.41 17.45
N GLU A 600 24.60 -24.90 18.65
CA GLU A 600 25.33 -23.65 18.84
C GLU A 600 26.64 -23.59 18.04
N GLN A 601 27.53 -24.59 18.19
CA GLN A 601 28.79 -24.62 17.46
C GLN A 601 28.59 -24.68 15.94
N GLY A 602 27.58 -25.44 15.48
CA GLY A 602 27.20 -25.51 14.07
C GLY A 602 26.71 -24.17 13.56
N THR A 603 25.91 -23.45 14.34
CA THR A 603 25.39 -22.11 14.04
C THR A 603 26.52 -21.08 13.91
N GLN A 604 27.46 -21.06 14.86
CA GLN A 604 28.62 -20.15 14.81
C GLN A 604 29.46 -20.39 13.56
N VAL A 605 29.83 -21.65 13.28
CA VAL A 605 30.61 -22.03 12.10
C VAL A 605 29.88 -21.68 10.81
N LEU A 606 28.59 -21.94 10.73
CA LEU A 606 27.80 -21.63 9.56
C LEU A 606 27.73 -20.11 9.28
N ARG A 607 27.51 -19.28 10.30
CA ARG A 607 27.48 -17.83 10.18
C ARG A 607 28.84 -17.27 9.68
N ILE A 608 29.95 -17.80 10.17
CA ILE A 608 31.32 -17.46 9.71
C ILE A 608 31.44 -17.84 8.22
N ASN A 609 31.04 -19.05 7.85
CA ASN A 609 31.13 -19.54 6.47
C ASN A 609 30.27 -18.70 5.51
N ILE A 610 29.06 -18.29 5.92
CA ILE A 610 28.20 -17.42 5.10
C ILE A 610 28.90 -16.07 4.85
N LYS A 611 29.47 -15.42 5.89
CA LYS A 611 30.23 -14.18 5.73
C LYS A 611 31.45 -14.34 4.84
N SER A 612 32.22 -15.43 5.01
CA SER A 612 33.36 -15.75 4.14
C SER A 612 32.95 -15.94 2.69
N ASN A 613 31.84 -16.65 2.44
CA ASN A 613 31.30 -16.85 1.09
C ASN A 613 30.84 -15.53 0.45
N ARG A 614 30.21 -14.63 1.22
CA ARG A 614 29.87 -13.28 0.75
C ARG A 614 31.12 -12.50 0.31
N LEU A 615 32.18 -12.52 1.11
CA LEU A 615 33.46 -11.90 0.78
C LEU A 615 34.13 -12.47 -0.47
N HIS A 616 34.03 -13.79 -0.67
CA HIS A 616 34.65 -14.48 -1.81
C HIS A 616 33.87 -14.24 -3.11
N LYS A 617 32.53 -14.29 -3.06
CA LYS A 617 31.66 -14.18 -4.26
C LYS A 617 31.40 -12.74 -4.69
N GLY A 618 31.42 -11.77 -3.76
CA GLY A 618 31.18 -10.37 -4.07
C GLY A 618 32.26 -9.78 -4.99
N LEU A 619 31.85 -9.07 -6.02
CA LEU A 619 32.73 -8.31 -6.90
C LEU A 619 33.51 -7.27 -6.07
N LYS A 620 34.71 -6.90 -6.51
CA LYS A 620 35.51 -5.87 -5.85
C LYS A 620 34.77 -4.52 -5.82
N PRO A 621 34.98 -3.70 -4.79
CA PRO A 621 34.48 -2.33 -4.75
C PRO A 621 34.88 -1.57 -6.01
N LYS A 622 34.00 -0.68 -6.49
CA LYS A 622 34.33 0.23 -7.60
C LYS A 622 35.38 1.25 -7.20
N LYS A 623 35.35 1.68 -5.92
CA LYS A 623 36.27 2.66 -5.34
C LYS A 623 36.67 2.21 -3.95
N GLU A 624 37.99 2.12 -3.68
CA GLU A 624 38.51 1.79 -2.34
C GLU A 624 38.72 3.06 -1.51
N CYS A 625 38.23 3.08 -0.27
CA CYS A 625 38.52 4.15 0.68
C CYS A 625 39.79 3.80 1.45
N LEU A 626 40.87 4.57 1.21
CA LEU A 626 42.23 4.28 1.74
C LEU A 626 42.52 4.90 3.13
N VAL A 627 41.45 5.24 3.87
CA VAL A 627 41.58 5.83 5.22
C VAL A 627 41.77 4.72 6.26
N ASN A 628 42.67 4.94 7.23
CA ASN A 628 42.88 4.01 8.33
C ASN A 628 41.74 4.14 9.36
N SER A 629 40.94 3.11 9.54
CA SER A 629 39.79 3.10 10.47
C SER A 629 40.20 3.39 11.94
N ASN A 630 41.41 3.07 12.34
CA ASN A 630 41.91 3.32 13.70
C ASN A 630 42.14 4.82 13.99
N GLU A 631 42.21 5.65 12.96
CA GLU A 631 42.40 7.11 13.08
C GLU A 631 41.08 7.87 13.06
N LEU A 632 39.95 7.16 13.00
CA LEU A 632 38.62 7.71 12.91
C LEU A 632 37.87 7.62 14.23
N THR A 633 37.27 8.74 14.68
CA THR A 633 36.43 8.81 15.87
C THR A 633 34.97 8.64 15.51
N HIS A 634 34.24 7.85 16.27
CA HIS A 634 32.78 7.65 16.08
C HIS A 634 32.02 8.94 16.34
N ILE A 635 31.14 9.33 15.40
CA ILE A 635 30.26 10.51 15.52
C ILE A 635 28.83 10.06 15.79
N LYS A 636 28.25 9.26 14.89
CA LYS A 636 26.86 8.79 15.00
C LYS A 636 26.61 7.48 14.25
N SER A 637 25.59 6.77 14.64
CA SER A 637 25.07 5.65 13.85
C SER A 637 24.23 6.17 12.69
N SER A 638 24.29 5.50 11.54
CA SER A 638 23.44 5.70 10.37
C SER A 638 22.71 4.39 10.10
N GLY A 639 21.63 4.18 10.82
CA GLY A 639 20.88 2.93 10.81
C GLY A 639 21.59 1.75 11.48
N GLU A 640 21.20 0.53 11.09
CA GLU A 640 21.70 -0.74 11.65
C GLU A 640 23.05 -1.19 11.07
N SER A 641 23.39 -0.74 9.87
CA SER A 641 24.51 -1.29 9.10
C SER A 641 25.69 -0.34 8.96
N LEU A 642 25.49 0.96 9.19
CA LEU A 642 26.48 1.99 8.93
C LEU A 642 26.70 2.88 10.16
N VAL A 643 27.90 3.49 10.23
CA VAL A 643 28.26 4.53 11.21
C VAL A 643 29.01 5.65 10.50
N ILE A 644 28.86 6.86 10.99
CA ILE A 644 29.64 8.02 10.54
C ILE A 644 30.78 8.21 11.53
N LYS A 645 31.99 8.28 10.99
CA LYS A 645 33.24 8.54 11.74
C LYS A 645 33.99 9.75 11.16
N GLU A 646 34.77 10.42 11.98
CA GLU A 646 35.49 11.65 11.61
C GLU A 646 37.01 11.51 11.88
N ASP A 647 37.84 12.02 10.96
CA ASP A 647 39.26 12.08 11.14
C ASP A 647 39.69 13.35 11.93
N ILE A 648 40.97 13.44 12.23
CA ILE A 648 41.57 14.58 12.98
C ILE A 648 41.48 15.93 12.22
N LYS A 649 41.13 15.90 10.93
CA LYS A 649 40.94 17.11 10.09
C LYS A 649 39.49 17.50 9.99
N GLY A 650 38.57 16.77 10.62
CA GLY A 650 37.12 17.01 10.54
C GLY A 650 36.46 16.45 9.28
N LEU A 651 37.12 15.58 8.51
CA LEU A 651 36.55 14.90 7.37
C LEU A 651 35.76 13.66 7.84
N ARG A 652 34.54 13.50 7.35
CA ARG A 652 33.66 12.44 7.77
C ARG A 652 33.58 11.32 6.74
N TYR A 653 33.43 10.11 7.25
CA TYR A 653 33.43 8.87 6.48
C TYR A 653 32.26 7.97 6.89
N VAL A 654 31.65 7.35 5.88
CA VAL A 654 30.67 6.28 6.08
C VAL A 654 31.43 4.97 6.28
N CYS A 655 31.21 4.30 7.41
CA CYS A 655 31.89 3.06 7.79
C CYS A 655 30.89 1.95 8.11
N CYS A 656 31.33 0.70 8.01
CA CYS A 656 30.57 -0.47 8.44
C CYS A 656 30.35 -0.45 9.96
N SER A 657 29.12 -0.63 10.44
CA SER A 657 28.82 -0.68 11.89
C SER A 657 29.46 -1.89 12.60
N GLY A 658 29.75 -2.98 11.89
CA GLY A 658 30.24 -4.22 12.48
C GLY A 658 31.76 -4.31 12.66
N CYS A 659 32.55 -3.68 11.77
CA CYS A 659 34.02 -3.75 11.81
C CYS A 659 34.70 -2.40 11.55
N GLU A 660 33.91 -1.33 11.43
CA GLU A 660 34.34 0.05 11.21
C GLU A 660 35.18 0.27 9.92
N TYR A 661 35.10 -0.67 8.97
CA TYR A 661 35.75 -0.54 7.67
C TYR A 661 35.23 0.70 6.95
N PRO A 662 36.08 1.65 6.51
CA PRO A 662 35.65 2.86 5.81
C PRO A 662 35.23 2.51 4.37
N LEU A 663 34.03 2.94 3.98
CA LEU A 663 33.45 2.68 2.66
C LEU A 663 33.65 3.87 1.72
N ALA A 664 33.36 5.09 2.18
CA ALA A 664 33.51 6.31 1.42
C ALA A 664 33.55 7.54 2.34
N ASP A 665 33.93 8.71 1.81
CA ASP A 665 33.62 9.98 2.47
C ASP A 665 32.12 10.25 2.52
N GLU A 666 31.65 11.07 3.48
CA GLU A 666 30.22 11.29 3.75
C GLU A 666 29.45 11.86 2.53
N ASN A 667 30.14 12.54 1.61
CA ASN A 667 29.53 13.16 0.44
C ASN A 667 29.55 12.27 -0.82
N SER A 668 30.16 11.09 -0.74
CA SER A 668 30.24 10.12 -1.83
C SER A 668 29.25 8.96 -1.65
N ASP A 669 28.89 8.30 -2.73
CA ASP A 669 28.08 7.07 -2.65
C ASP A 669 28.90 5.95 -2.01
N TRP A 670 28.59 5.62 -0.76
CA TRP A 670 29.27 4.57 -0.01
C TRP A 670 29.09 3.18 -0.64
N LYS A 671 28.06 2.98 -1.48
CA LYS A 671 27.84 1.72 -2.21
C LYS A 671 28.99 1.40 -3.16
N GLU A 672 29.68 2.42 -3.67
CA GLU A 672 30.87 2.22 -4.50
C GLU A 672 32.05 1.59 -3.74
N GLY A 673 32.10 1.81 -2.41
CA GLY A 673 33.09 1.19 -1.51
C GLY A 673 32.70 -0.18 -0.99
N ALA A 674 31.52 -0.68 -1.28
CA ALA A 674 31.07 -2.01 -0.91
C ALA A 674 31.38 -3.05 -2.01
N LYS A 675 31.49 -4.31 -1.61
CA LYS A 675 31.44 -5.43 -2.57
C LYS A 675 29.99 -5.65 -3.01
N VAL A 676 29.78 -6.02 -4.26
CA VAL A 676 28.45 -6.25 -4.80
C VAL A 676 28.30 -7.68 -5.32
N LEU A 677 27.23 -8.36 -4.93
CA LEU A 677 26.81 -9.62 -5.51
C LEU A 677 25.44 -9.43 -6.16
N LYS A 678 25.40 -9.46 -7.49
CA LYS A 678 24.16 -9.33 -8.28
C LYS A 678 23.65 -10.72 -8.65
N THR A 679 22.40 -11.02 -8.32
CA THR A 679 21.77 -12.32 -8.60
C THR A 679 20.31 -12.10 -9.01
N GLU A 680 19.82 -12.83 -10.02
CA GLU A 680 18.40 -12.79 -10.38
C GLU A 680 17.49 -13.08 -9.19
N ALA A 681 16.42 -12.30 -9.04
CA ALA A 681 15.56 -12.34 -7.85
C ALA A 681 14.97 -13.73 -7.54
N PRO A 682 14.48 -14.53 -8.53
CA PRO A 682 14.00 -15.87 -8.26
C PRO A 682 15.07 -16.81 -7.70
N LYS A 683 16.33 -16.66 -8.15
CA LYS A 683 17.46 -17.45 -7.64
C LYS A 683 17.95 -16.95 -6.29
N ALA A 684 18.01 -15.62 -6.11
CA ALA A 684 18.47 -15.00 -4.88
C ALA A 684 17.56 -15.33 -3.68
N LEU A 685 16.23 -15.33 -3.89
CA LEU A 685 15.23 -15.55 -2.86
C LEU A 685 14.78 -17.03 -2.78
N GLY A 686 14.73 -17.74 -3.90
CA GLY A 686 14.38 -19.17 -3.96
C GLY A 686 15.35 -20.07 -3.18
N LYS A 687 16.62 -19.65 -2.97
CA LYS A 687 17.55 -20.36 -2.08
C LYS A 687 17.00 -20.48 -0.65
N PHE A 688 16.18 -19.51 -0.19
CA PHE A 688 15.53 -19.51 1.11
C PHE A 688 14.18 -20.25 1.14
N GLY A 689 13.67 -20.66 -0.02
CA GLY A 689 12.34 -21.24 -0.17
C GLY A 689 11.24 -20.19 -0.36
N MET A 690 11.61 -18.96 -0.69
CA MET A 690 10.68 -17.89 -1.06
C MET A 690 10.29 -18.02 -2.53
N TRP A 691 9.07 -17.65 -2.85
CA TRP A 691 8.60 -17.64 -4.23
C TRP A 691 8.71 -16.24 -4.85
N VAL A 692 9.25 -16.19 -6.06
CA VAL A 692 9.29 -15.02 -6.95
C VAL A 692 9.13 -15.52 -8.36
N LYS A 693 8.20 -14.97 -9.13
CA LYS A 693 8.01 -15.35 -10.53
C LYS A 693 9.24 -15.00 -11.36
N ASN A 694 9.72 -15.98 -12.10
CA ASN A 694 10.79 -15.79 -13.07
C ASN A 694 10.27 -15.04 -14.31
N ARG A 695 11.05 -14.10 -14.85
CA ARG A 695 10.83 -13.53 -16.18
C ARG A 695 11.49 -14.42 -17.24
N GLU A 696 10.77 -14.64 -18.32
CA GLU A 696 11.26 -15.46 -19.44
C GLU A 696 12.10 -14.65 -20.42
N GLU A 697 11.86 -13.32 -20.45
CA GLU A 697 12.51 -12.36 -21.34
C GLU A 697 13.02 -11.14 -20.57
N ALA A 698 14.04 -10.48 -21.11
CA ALA A 698 14.55 -9.21 -20.58
C ALA A 698 13.47 -8.10 -20.60
N PRO A 699 13.57 -7.10 -19.72
CA PRO A 699 14.59 -6.95 -18.69
C PRO A 699 14.36 -7.89 -17.49
N PHE A 700 15.44 -8.35 -16.85
CA PHE A 700 15.39 -9.22 -15.67
C PHE A 700 15.45 -8.43 -14.37
N VAL A 701 14.88 -8.99 -13.30
CA VAL A 701 14.92 -8.42 -11.94
C VAL A 701 16.05 -9.05 -11.17
N PHE A 702 16.92 -8.22 -10.59
CA PHE A 702 18.07 -8.66 -9.80
C PHE A 702 17.94 -8.17 -8.34
N VAL A 703 18.52 -8.96 -7.45
CA VAL A 703 18.83 -8.59 -6.08
C VAL A 703 20.31 -8.25 -6.00
N ASP A 704 20.62 -7.01 -5.61
CA ASP A 704 21.97 -6.49 -5.48
C ASP A 704 22.36 -6.44 -4.00
N GLU A 705 23.20 -7.40 -3.57
CA GLU A 705 23.68 -7.52 -2.19
C GLU A 705 24.96 -6.68 -2.01
N TYR A 706 24.90 -5.61 -1.20
CA TYR A 706 26.05 -4.75 -0.87
C TYR A 706 26.69 -5.24 0.43
N ILE A 707 27.94 -5.68 0.35
CA ILE A 707 28.66 -6.44 1.37
C ILE A 707 29.86 -5.65 1.86
N CYS A 708 30.07 -5.57 3.17
CA CYS A 708 31.27 -4.97 3.74
C CYS A 708 32.53 -5.72 3.31
N PRO A 709 33.54 -5.04 2.69
CA PRO A 709 34.77 -5.68 2.27
C PRO A 709 35.63 -6.22 3.44
N GLY A 710 35.49 -5.64 4.64
CA GLY A 710 36.25 -6.01 5.81
C GLY A 710 35.72 -7.24 6.54
N CYS A 711 34.39 -7.37 6.74
CA CYS A 711 33.85 -8.43 7.60
C CYS A 711 32.76 -9.29 6.97
N GLY A 712 32.31 -9.01 5.73
CA GLY A 712 31.26 -9.78 5.07
C GLY A 712 29.84 -9.55 5.62
N SER A 713 29.62 -8.52 6.45
CA SER A 713 28.29 -8.12 6.88
C SER A 713 27.49 -7.55 5.70
N MET A 714 26.21 -7.83 5.66
CA MET A 714 25.29 -7.23 4.69
C MET A 714 24.98 -5.79 5.10
N LEU A 715 25.28 -4.84 4.20
CA LEU A 715 25.08 -3.41 4.44
C LEU A 715 23.75 -2.91 3.88
N HIS A 716 23.40 -3.37 2.68
CA HIS A 716 22.18 -3.00 1.96
C HIS A 716 21.85 -4.08 0.94
N ILE A 717 20.57 -4.21 0.63
CA ILE A 717 20.08 -5.04 -0.46
C ILE A 717 19.17 -4.19 -1.32
N GLY A 718 19.55 -3.99 -2.58
CA GLY A 718 18.77 -3.28 -3.59
C GLY A 718 18.10 -4.23 -4.55
N THR A 719 17.16 -3.70 -5.33
CA THR A 719 16.57 -4.35 -6.49
C THR A 719 16.93 -3.53 -7.72
N SER A 720 17.43 -4.18 -8.77
CA SER A 720 17.76 -3.53 -10.04
C SER A 720 17.17 -4.28 -11.22
N ILE A 721 17.00 -3.56 -12.33
CA ILE A 721 16.49 -4.09 -13.59
C ILE A 721 17.61 -4.03 -14.62
N GLY A 722 17.74 -5.06 -15.44
CA GLY A 722 18.76 -5.09 -16.47
C GLY A 722 18.69 -6.28 -17.41
N GLU A 723 19.58 -6.29 -18.38
CA GLU A 723 19.89 -7.45 -19.22
C GLU A 723 20.93 -8.33 -18.52
N ASN A 724 20.98 -9.63 -18.87
CA ASN A 724 21.96 -10.59 -18.30
C ASN A 724 23.39 -10.25 -18.70
#